data_e72acce54d0a8588640c4efd7f6e4601
#
_entry.id   e72acce54d0a8588640c4efd7f6e4601
#
_cell.length_a   1.000
_cell.length_b   1.000
_cell.length_c   1.000
_cell.angle_alpha   90.00
_cell.angle_beta   90.00
_cell.angle_gamma   90.00
#
_symmetry.space_group_name_H-M   'P 1'
#
loop_
_entity.id
_entity.type
_entity.pdbx_description
1 polymer ?
#
loop_
_entity_poly.entity_id
_entity_poly.type
_entity_poly.pdbx_seq_one_letter_code
_entity_poly.pdbx_strand_id
1 'polypeptide(L)'
;MNRRGKIKYVLRAKVKTRHLKPSYTLKKRGFRRHKKTFGESRMKSVLIAKSIRKNLKYLRKYAKISKNSKSETAAWICDNFYTAEQSGKSAAEFFKRKFRLSDEIFDICKIEIQEQQNDREQDIEKLLIKGLCSKSEWFDCQSLTALPAVLTALAIDLCKEGAQKNDPSKAAKGIELLARLRSVDFETIISRFSASEKIFSADPSGDYLKMTAETRAYYRRVCADRAAKRGIREEQFAKTILEKAKNETDPRKRHIGYHLIERSEQKRRLYTLGWVFVAARAGLPFVISSVIGILTGLWWIGWFIYIPIHELLRPFCEHFFARLSHPFFMPKIELYGHIPKAEQTLVAVPCLLPSPSGAKKLCEHMEELFSANQNGHIGFCILADLKEAAGEKMPDDDARIKALKREVKKLGEKHGGRFFLIIRKRVLLKTQNAYAGWERKRGAVTELIRFIKTGRSQFIELLGDRKFLRECKNLLVLDSDTRLSFCAAADLVSAAAHPLNKPVVCKEKKIVTAGYGIIAPIVSTESAAACKNLFTRIMCGRGGINAYNSPCANAYQDMFAVTVFSGKGLINIDAFYECLNSSLPIERILSHDILEGSYLRCGLCTDVELLDGCPSSMAGFNSRQNRWIRGDFQNLLWLLPFITVGGEREKNNIFFLNKIFLSDNITRALNPFTCLATIILSAFVPLPYMYFALGILGVASKELFEFLKAILTGSFSSLSQKYHCRVLTKTSYLILKSFFGITTLVTSAAVSVSGAVS
;
A
#
# COMPACT_ATOMS: atom_id res chain seq x y z
N MET A 1 22.02 23.75 5.58
CA MET A 1 21.13 22.64 5.99
C MET A 1 19.71 22.72 5.41
N ASN A 2 19.30 23.80 4.72
CA ASN A 2 17.91 24.00 4.27
C ASN A 2 17.56 23.56 2.82
N ARG A 3 18.51 23.12 2.01
CA ARG A 3 18.23 22.72 0.61
C ARG A 3 17.80 21.25 0.42
N ARG A 4 18.21 20.35 1.31
CA ARG A 4 17.86 18.90 1.19
C ARG A 4 16.41 18.56 1.55
N GLY A 5 15.79 19.29 2.46
CA GLY A 5 14.38 19.10 2.83
C GLY A 5 13.39 19.46 1.69
N LYS A 6 13.65 20.53 0.94
CA LYS A 6 12.78 20.98 -0.16
C LYS A 6 12.74 19.99 -1.35
N ILE A 7 13.87 19.36 -1.65
CA ILE A 7 13.95 18.38 -2.75
C ILE A 7 13.11 17.11 -2.44
N LYS A 8 13.06 16.70 -1.17
CA LYS A 8 12.26 15.53 -0.73
C LYS A 8 10.75 15.75 -0.87
N TYR A 9 10.26 16.96 -0.58
CA TYR A 9 8.86 17.31 -0.73
C TYR A 9 8.38 17.36 -2.19
N VAL A 10 9.20 17.88 -3.10
CA VAL A 10 8.86 17.95 -4.53
C VAL A 10 8.77 16.58 -5.18
N LEU A 11 9.64 15.64 -4.81
CA LEU A 11 9.59 14.26 -5.33
C LEU A 11 8.39 13.47 -4.78
N ARG A 12 8.04 13.61 -3.49
CA ARG A 12 6.84 12.98 -2.90
C ARG A 12 5.52 13.54 -3.47
N ALA A 13 5.42 14.84 -3.70
CA ALA A 13 4.23 15.44 -4.31
C ALA A 13 3.97 14.91 -5.74
N LYS A 14 5.01 14.65 -6.53
CA LYS A 14 4.89 14.09 -7.89
C LYS A 14 4.37 12.64 -7.92
N VAL A 15 4.65 11.83 -6.89
CA VAL A 15 4.17 10.44 -6.82
C VAL A 15 2.71 10.36 -6.34
N LYS A 16 2.29 11.24 -5.42
CA LYS A 16 0.94 11.20 -4.82
C LYS A 16 -0.20 11.69 -5.74
N THR A 17 0.06 12.55 -6.72
CA THR A 17 -1.00 13.04 -7.62
C THR A 17 -1.51 12.01 -8.64
N ARG A 18 -0.86 10.87 -8.78
CA ARG A 18 -1.26 9.82 -9.75
C ARG A 18 -2.37 8.87 -9.28
N HIS A 19 -2.73 8.83 -7.99
CA HIS A 19 -3.53 7.72 -7.44
C HIS A 19 -4.92 8.07 -6.89
N LEU A 20 -5.40 9.30 -7.05
CA LEU A 20 -6.74 9.66 -6.56
C LEU A 20 -7.76 9.67 -7.71
N LYS A 21 -8.33 8.52 -8.03
CA LYS A 21 -9.59 8.42 -8.80
C LYS A 21 -10.76 8.18 -7.84
N PRO A 22 -11.78 8.99 -7.82
CA PRO A 22 -13.03 8.67 -7.16
C PRO A 22 -14.17 8.49 -8.15
N SER A 23 -15.00 7.50 -7.91
CA SER A 23 -16.30 7.33 -8.53
C SER A 23 -17.39 7.28 -7.45
N TYR A 24 -18.38 8.16 -7.53
CA TYR A 24 -19.65 8.03 -6.80
C TYR A 24 -20.82 8.39 -7.66
N THR A 25 -21.77 7.47 -7.71
CA THR A 25 -23.17 7.73 -8.04
C THR A 25 -24.01 7.22 -6.87
N LEU A 26 -24.82 8.07 -6.26
CA LEU A 26 -25.83 7.67 -5.29
C LEU A 26 -27.18 8.33 -5.56
N LYS A 27 -28.23 7.49 -5.50
CA LYS A 27 -29.64 7.82 -5.71
C LYS A 27 -30.24 8.67 -4.57
N LYS A 28 -31.18 9.54 -4.97
CA LYS A 28 -31.93 10.52 -4.15
C LYS A 28 -32.91 9.88 -3.18
N ARG A 29 -33.06 10.48 -1.99
CA ARG A 29 -34.37 10.79 -1.35
C ARG A 29 -34.24 11.76 -0.19
N GLY A 30 -34.97 12.86 -0.25
CA GLY A 30 -35.61 13.62 0.81
C GLY A 30 -34.79 14.62 1.63
N PHE A 31 -34.80 15.91 1.26
CA PHE A 31 -35.01 17.06 2.19
C PHE A 31 -35.13 18.36 1.37
N ARG A 32 -36.25 19.04 1.52
CA ARG A 32 -36.70 20.17 0.67
C ARG A 32 -36.58 21.54 1.34
N ARG A 33 -35.42 22.01 1.87
CA ARG A 33 -35.32 23.46 2.21
C ARG A 33 -33.89 24.06 2.15
N HIS A 34 -32.82 23.28 2.09
CA HIS A 34 -31.46 23.82 1.80
C HIS A 34 -31.03 23.60 0.33
N LYS A 35 -31.99 23.38 -0.57
CA LYS A 35 -31.75 22.98 -1.96
C LYS A 35 -31.24 24.08 -2.86
N LYS A 36 -31.51 25.38 -2.61
CA LYS A 36 -31.14 26.46 -3.56
C LYS A 36 -29.64 26.71 -3.59
N THR A 37 -29.02 26.99 -2.46
CA THR A 37 -27.57 27.29 -2.38
C THR A 37 -26.67 26.11 -2.70
N PHE A 38 -27.07 24.89 -2.37
CA PHE A 38 -26.33 23.67 -2.73
C PHE A 38 -26.45 23.33 -4.22
N GLY A 39 -27.57 23.65 -4.84
CA GLY A 39 -27.82 23.45 -6.27
C GLY A 39 -26.97 24.37 -7.14
N GLU A 40 -26.86 25.64 -6.77
CA GLU A 40 -26.10 26.66 -7.50
C GLU A 40 -24.59 26.41 -7.45
N SER A 41 -24.04 26.12 -6.28
CA SER A 41 -22.60 25.78 -6.10
C SER A 41 -22.21 24.50 -6.86
N ARG A 42 -23.10 23.48 -6.88
CA ARG A 42 -22.89 22.25 -7.65
C ARG A 42 -22.93 22.48 -9.15
N MET A 43 -23.81 23.36 -9.61
CA MET A 43 -23.91 23.71 -11.03
C MET A 43 -22.64 24.44 -11.47
N LYS A 44 -22.08 25.33 -10.62
CA LYS A 44 -20.79 26.02 -10.87
C LYS A 44 -19.63 25.03 -11.05
N SER A 45 -19.44 24.06 -10.16
CA SER A 45 -18.36 23.08 -10.27
C SER A 45 -18.43 22.23 -11.54
N VAL A 46 -19.63 21.78 -11.93
CA VAL A 46 -19.86 21.04 -13.18
C VAL A 46 -19.59 21.89 -14.41
N LEU A 47 -19.95 23.19 -14.36
CA LEU A 47 -19.68 24.13 -15.45
C LEU A 47 -18.18 24.38 -15.62
N ILE A 48 -17.44 24.56 -14.53
CA ILE A 48 -15.97 24.69 -14.55
C ILE A 48 -15.33 23.45 -15.17
N ALA A 49 -15.70 22.24 -14.74
CA ALA A 49 -15.19 21.00 -15.33
C ALA A 49 -15.47 20.88 -16.84
N LYS A 50 -16.66 21.31 -17.28
CA LYS A 50 -17.03 21.34 -18.71
C LYS A 50 -16.20 22.39 -19.47
N SER A 51 -16.00 23.58 -18.88
CA SER A 51 -15.17 24.63 -19.47
C SER A 51 -13.73 24.17 -19.67
N ILE A 52 -13.10 23.60 -18.62
CA ILE A 52 -11.73 23.06 -18.71
C ILE A 52 -11.63 22.07 -19.87
N ARG A 53 -12.54 21.09 -19.97
CA ARG A 53 -12.52 20.07 -21.02
C ARG A 53 -12.70 20.68 -22.42
N LYS A 54 -13.61 21.63 -22.55
CA LYS A 54 -13.85 22.34 -23.82
C LYS A 54 -12.60 23.11 -24.24
N ASN A 55 -11.97 23.80 -23.30
CA ASN A 55 -10.76 24.61 -23.56
C ASN A 55 -9.53 23.74 -23.88
N LEU A 56 -9.36 22.63 -23.17
CA LEU A 56 -8.31 21.66 -23.51
C LEU A 56 -8.53 21.03 -24.90
N LYS A 57 -9.79 20.74 -25.27
CA LYS A 57 -10.09 20.25 -26.62
C LYS A 57 -9.77 21.29 -27.69
N TYR A 58 -10.08 22.56 -27.43
CA TYR A 58 -9.74 23.67 -28.31
C TYR A 58 -8.22 23.80 -28.47
N LEU A 59 -7.48 23.90 -27.36
CA LEU A 59 -6.00 24.01 -27.35
C LEU A 59 -5.33 22.83 -28.06
N ARG A 60 -5.86 21.59 -27.87
CA ARG A 60 -5.38 20.41 -28.58
C ARG A 60 -5.56 20.53 -30.10
N LYS A 61 -6.75 21.01 -30.54
CA LYS A 61 -7.03 21.22 -31.95
C LYS A 61 -6.12 22.30 -32.53
N TYR A 62 -5.97 23.41 -31.80
CA TYR A 62 -5.07 24.50 -32.16
C TYR A 62 -3.61 24.01 -32.32
N ALA A 63 -3.09 23.30 -31.32
CA ALA A 63 -1.74 22.73 -31.35
C ALA A 63 -1.53 21.77 -32.55
N LYS A 64 -2.54 20.97 -32.93
CA LYS A 64 -2.44 20.07 -34.09
C LYS A 64 -2.42 20.81 -35.44
N ILE A 65 -3.28 21.81 -35.60
CA ILE A 65 -3.41 22.56 -36.86
C ILE A 65 -2.19 23.49 -37.06
N SER A 66 -1.72 24.09 -35.98
CA SER A 66 -0.69 25.10 -36.00
C SER A 66 0.74 24.55 -35.89
N LYS A 67 0.90 23.22 -35.91
CA LYS A 67 2.24 22.58 -35.79
C LYS A 67 3.23 23.04 -36.87
N ASN A 68 2.73 23.43 -38.04
CA ASN A 68 3.54 23.93 -39.16
C ASN A 68 3.40 25.45 -39.38
N SER A 69 2.75 26.16 -38.45
CA SER A 69 2.57 27.62 -38.58
C SER A 69 3.79 28.35 -38.03
N LYS A 70 4.12 29.53 -38.64
CA LYS A 70 5.17 30.43 -38.11
C LYS A 70 4.72 31.28 -36.92
N SER A 71 3.52 30.96 -36.33
CA SER A 71 3.01 31.69 -35.17
C SER A 71 3.75 31.33 -33.91
N GLU A 72 4.31 32.32 -33.22
CA GLU A 72 4.96 32.14 -31.92
C GLU A 72 3.99 31.61 -30.85
N THR A 73 2.75 32.06 -30.86
CA THR A 73 1.67 31.57 -29.99
C THR A 73 1.46 30.07 -30.20
N ALA A 74 1.46 29.64 -31.45
CA ALA A 74 1.29 28.21 -31.80
C ALA A 74 2.47 27.37 -31.32
N ALA A 75 3.69 27.86 -31.48
CA ALA A 75 4.91 27.20 -31.00
C ALA A 75 4.85 27.02 -29.46
N TRP A 76 4.57 28.08 -28.71
CA TRP A 76 4.42 28.04 -27.26
C TRP A 76 3.38 27.00 -26.78
N ILE A 77 2.22 26.98 -27.41
CA ILE A 77 1.16 26.05 -27.04
C ILE A 77 1.53 24.63 -27.41
N CYS A 78 2.13 24.39 -28.60
CA CYS A 78 2.58 23.05 -29.02
C CYS A 78 3.60 22.46 -28.05
N ASP A 79 4.61 23.25 -27.68
CA ASP A 79 5.72 22.77 -26.84
C ASP A 79 5.29 22.49 -25.41
N ASN A 80 4.31 23.25 -24.90
CA ASN A 80 3.85 23.20 -23.52
C ASN A 80 2.46 22.60 -23.33
N PHE A 81 1.81 22.10 -24.40
CA PHE A 81 0.44 21.52 -24.32
C PHE A 81 0.34 20.42 -23.27
N TYR A 82 1.39 19.62 -23.08
CA TYR A 82 1.40 18.57 -22.07
C TYR A 82 1.16 19.14 -20.66
N THR A 83 1.74 20.29 -20.33
CA THR A 83 1.55 20.96 -19.03
C THR A 83 0.09 21.35 -18.83
N ALA A 84 -0.52 22.00 -19.83
CA ALA A 84 -1.91 22.41 -19.81
C ALA A 84 -2.85 21.17 -19.74
N GLU A 85 -2.57 20.13 -20.53
CA GLU A 85 -3.37 18.92 -20.58
C GLU A 85 -3.35 18.15 -19.24
N GLN A 86 -2.17 17.97 -18.63
CA GLN A 86 -2.03 17.24 -17.37
C GLN A 86 -2.70 17.98 -16.22
N SER A 87 -2.39 19.29 -16.06
CA SER A 87 -2.96 20.12 -15.00
C SER A 87 -4.49 20.25 -15.17
N GLY A 88 -4.96 20.51 -16.38
CA GLY A 88 -6.38 20.66 -16.65
C GLY A 88 -7.18 19.34 -16.51
N LYS A 89 -6.62 18.20 -16.87
CA LYS A 89 -7.28 16.89 -16.60
C LYS A 89 -7.42 16.66 -15.10
N SER A 90 -6.39 16.96 -14.30
CA SER A 90 -6.43 16.84 -12.84
C SER A 90 -7.47 17.78 -12.23
N ALA A 91 -7.51 19.04 -12.65
CA ALA A 91 -8.51 20.00 -12.19
C ALA A 91 -9.94 19.62 -12.60
N ALA A 92 -10.16 19.18 -13.86
CA ALA A 92 -11.46 18.71 -14.31
C ALA A 92 -11.95 17.45 -13.59
N GLU A 93 -11.04 16.56 -13.18
CA GLU A 93 -11.36 15.40 -12.35
C GLU A 93 -11.74 15.81 -10.92
N PHE A 94 -11.02 16.78 -10.36
CA PHE A 94 -11.35 17.35 -9.05
C PHE A 94 -12.79 17.88 -9.05
N PHE A 95 -13.20 18.66 -10.04
CA PHE A 95 -14.55 19.22 -10.14
C PHE A 95 -15.67 18.24 -10.49
N LYS A 96 -15.38 16.99 -10.80
CA LYS A 96 -16.41 15.93 -10.89
C LYS A 96 -17.00 15.57 -9.54
N ARG A 97 -16.28 15.80 -8.44
CA ARG A 97 -16.78 15.58 -7.10
C ARG A 97 -17.82 16.61 -6.75
N LYS A 98 -18.84 16.20 -5.98
CA LYS A 98 -19.82 17.13 -5.43
C LYS A 98 -19.17 17.85 -4.25
N PHE A 99 -18.82 19.11 -4.38
CA PHE A 99 -18.37 19.91 -3.27
C PHE A 99 -18.93 21.33 -3.34
N ARG A 100 -18.84 22.05 -2.22
CA ARG A 100 -19.29 23.42 -2.09
C ARG A 100 -18.10 24.35 -2.44
N LEU A 101 -18.26 25.16 -3.47
CA LEU A 101 -17.30 26.20 -3.82
C LEU A 101 -17.87 27.55 -3.38
N SER A 102 -17.13 28.26 -2.52
CA SER A 102 -17.44 29.63 -2.12
C SER A 102 -17.20 30.58 -3.28
N ASP A 103 -18.07 31.58 -3.46
CA ASP A 103 -17.89 32.64 -4.44
C ASP A 103 -16.65 33.49 -4.09
N GLU A 104 -16.41 33.70 -2.80
CA GLU A 104 -15.25 34.45 -2.30
C GLU A 104 -13.92 33.83 -2.77
N ILE A 105 -13.78 32.51 -2.70
CA ILE A 105 -12.59 31.81 -3.20
C ILE A 105 -12.41 31.99 -4.70
N PHE A 106 -13.49 31.99 -5.47
CA PHE A 106 -13.41 32.20 -6.90
C PHE A 106 -13.01 33.64 -7.25
N ASP A 107 -13.51 34.61 -6.50
CA ASP A 107 -13.16 36.00 -6.68
C ASP A 107 -11.70 36.28 -6.28
N ILE A 108 -11.21 35.73 -5.19
CA ILE A 108 -9.79 35.79 -4.79
C ILE A 108 -8.91 35.24 -5.92
N CYS A 109 -9.23 34.09 -6.48
CA CYS A 109 -8.46 33.51 -7.58
C CYS A 109 -8.46 34.36 -8.85
N LYS A 110 -9.56 35.07 -9.14
CA LYS A 110 -9.61 36.01 -10.30
C LYS A 110 -8.72 37.22 -10.10
N ILE A 111 -8.78 37.83 -8.91
CA ILE A 111 -7.92 38.97 -8.55
C ILE A 111 -6.44 38.58 -8.65
N GLU A 112 -6.10 37.41 -8.08
CA GLU A 112 -4.76 36.83 -8.12
C GLU A 112 -4.23 36.74 -9.55
N ILE A 113 -5.01 36.18 -10.47
CA ILE A 113 -4.60 36.03 -11.86
C ILE A 113 -4.46 37.36 -12.56
N GLN A 114 -5.28 38.35 -12.23
CA GLN A 114 -5.15 39.71 -12.78
C GLN A 114 -3.85 40.38 -12.30
N GLU A 115 -3.52 40.27 -11.01
CA GLU A 115 -2.28 40.78 -10.43
C GLU A 115 -1.05 40.12 -11.06
N GLN A 116 -1.07 38.78 -11.23
CA GLN A 116 0.00 38.02 -11.92
C GLN A 116 0.14 38.36 -13.42
N GLN A 117 -0.89 38.89 -14.05
CA GLN A 117 -0.77 39.42 -15.41
C GLN A 117 -0.01 40.76 -15.47
N ASN A 118 -0.06 41.54 -14.40
CA ASN A 118 0.57 42.86 -14.31
C ASN A 118 2.02 42.76 -13.83
N ASP A 119 2.31 41.85 -12.90
CA ASP A 119 3.65 41.66 -12.34
C ASP A 119 4.00 40.15 -12.21
N ARG A 120 5.02 39.72 -12.96
CA ARG A 120 5.45 38.33 -13.02
C ARG A 120 6.29 37.87 -11.83
N GLU A 121 6.89 38.80 -11.08
CA GLU A 121 7.80 38.48 -9.97
C GLU A 121 7.05 38.25 -8.65
N GLN A 122 5.78 38.62 -8.57
CA GLN A 122 5.01 38.45 -7.33
C GLN A 122 4.82 36.99 -6.97
N ASP A 123 4.99 36.73 -5.68
CA ASP A 123 4.83 35.38 -5.08
C ASP A 123 3.34 35.03 -4.96
N ILE A 124 2.90 34.01 -5.71
CA ILE A 124 1.51 33.54 -5.73
C ILE A 124 1.03 33.17 -4.32
N GLU A 125 1.89 32.60 -3.49
CA GLU A 125 1.55 32.22 -2.13
C GLU A 125 1.22 33.43 -1.26
N LYS A 126 2.05 34.50 -1.34
CA LYS A 126 1.82 35.75 -0.60
C LYS A 126 0.55 36.46 -1.02
N LEU A 127 0.27 36.49 -2.33
CA LEU A 127 -0.93 37.14 -2.86
C LEU A 127 -2.20 36.37 -2.43
N LEU A 128 -2.20 35.05 -2.50
CA LEU A 128 -3.29 34.21 -2.01
C LEU A 128 -3.54 34.41 -0.51
N ILE A 129 -2.49 34.44 0.30
CA ILE A 129 -2.60 34.73 1.74
C ILE A 129 -3.21 36.11 1.96
N LYS A 130 -2.75 37.15 1.26
CA LYS A 130 -3.30 38.50 1.35
C LYS A 130 -4.79 38.52 0.96
N GLY A 131 -5.14 37.88 -0.16
CA GLY A 131 -6.51 37.77 -0.63
C GLY A 131 -7.43 37.06 0.35
N LEU A 132 -6.98 35.97 0.94
CA LEU A 132 -7.73 35.22 1.96
C LEU A 132 -7.91 36.05 3.24
N CYS A 133 -6.85 36.69 3.75
CA CYS A 133 -6.93 37.55 4.93
C CYS A 133 -7.90 38.71 4.77
N SER A 134 -8.06 39.24 3.55
CA SER A 134 -8.96 40.40 3.28
C SER A 134 -10.44 40.01 3.31
N LYS A 135 -10.81 38.76 3.19
CA LYS A 135 -12.21 38.28 3.08
C LYS A 135 -12.75 37.64 4.32
N SER A 136 -11.99 36.75 4.95
CA SER A 136 -12.40 36.05 6.17
C SER A 136 -11.21 35.51 6.94
N GLU A 137 -11.36 35.33 8.25
CA GLU A 137 -10.35 34.66 9.07
C GLU A 137 -10.33 33.14 8.82
N TRP A 138 -11.49 32.55 8.49
CA TRP A 138 -11.64 31.08 8.34
C TRP A 138 -12.56 30.73 7.19
N PHE A 139 -12.20 29.63 6.50
CA PHE A 139 -12.97 29.06 5.39
C PHE A 139 -13.23 27.57 5.58
N ASP A 140 -14.27 27.06 4.92
CA ASP A 140 -14.51 25.62 4.81
C ASP A 140 -13.36 24.95 4.05
N CYS A 141 -12.85 23.83 4.56
CA CYS A 141 -11.75 23.08 3.95
C CYS A 141 -12.06 22.66 2.49
N GLN A 142 -13.33 22.35 2.16
CA GLN A 142 -13.73 22.07 0.79
C GLN A 142 -13.45 23.22 -0.17
N SER A 143 -13.76 24.43 0.25
CA SER A 143 -13.53 25.65 -0.56
C SER A 143 -12.03 25.91 -0.75
N LEU A 144 -11.24 25.78 0.31
CA LEU A 144 -9.78 25.97 0.25
C LEU A 144 -9.10 24.89 -0.62
N THR A 145 -9.54 23.65 -0.55
CA THR A 145 -8.98 22.57 -1.38
C THR A 145 -9.28 22.75 -2.88
N ALA A 146 -10.21 23.62 -3.23
CA ALA A 146 -10.51 23.97 -4.62
C ALA A 146 -9.54 24.99 -5.22
N LEU A 147 -8.79 25.76 -4.41
CA LEU A 147 -7.87 26.81 -4.86
C LEU A 147 -6.99 26.39 -6.04
N PRO A 148 -6.20 25.29 -5.95
CA PRO A 148 -5.31 24.89 -7.05
C PRO A 148 -6.08 24.53 -8.33
N ALA A 149 -7.28 23.97 -8.21
CA ALA A 149 -8.09 23.58 -9.36
C ALA A 149 -8.76 24.79 -10.02
N VAL A 150 -9.20 25.79 -9.24
CA VAL A 150 -9.77 27.05 -9.75
C VAL A 150 -8.70 27.84 -10.48
N LEU A 151 -7.52 28.04 -9.87
CA LEU A 151 -6.40 28.72 -10.49
C LEU A 151 -5.95 28.04 -11.79
N THR A 152 -5.91 26.69 -11.79
CA THR A 152 -5.62 25.93 -13.00
C THR A 152 -6.67 26.17 -14.10
N ALA A 153 -7.96 26.23 -13.75
CA ALA A 153 -9.01 26.50 -14.72
C ALA A 153 -8.84 27.89 -15.37
N LEU A 154 -8.59 28.91 -14.56
CA LEU A 154 -8.37 30.29 -15.02
C LEU A 154 -7.09 30.43 -15.86
N ALA A 155 -6.01 29.73 -15.50
CA ALA A 155 -4.78 29.70 -16.30
C ALA A 155 -4.99 29.05 -17.68
N ILE A 156 -5.82 27.99 -17.77
CA ILE A 156 -6.20 27.38 -19.04
C ILE A 156 -7.07 28.30 -19.87
N ASP A 157 -7.95 29.08 -19.22
CA ASP A 157 -8.74 30.11 -19.92
C ASP A 157 -7.82 31.18 -20.53
N LEU A 158 -6.76 31.63 -19.83
CA LEU A 158 -5.73 32.53 -20.38
C LEU A 158 -5.02 31.91 -21.60
N CYS A 159 -4.60 30.66 -21.51
CA CYS A 159 -3.95 29.98 -22.65
C CYS A 159 -4.88 29.95 -23.88
N LYS A 160 -6.17 29.69 -23.66
CA LYS A 160 -7.17 29.68 -24.74
C LYS A 160 -7.39 31.07 -25.35
N GLU A 161 -7.49 32.10 -24.49
CA GLU A 161 -7.65 33.49 -24.97
C GLU A 161 -6.43 33.94 -25.80
N GLY A 162 -5.20 33.60 -25.34
CA GLY A 162 -3.98 33.82 -26.09
C GLY A 162 -4.03 33.12 -27.47
N ALA A 163 -4.46 31.86 -27.53
CA ALA A 163 -4.62 31.14 -28.76
C ALA A 163 -5.67 31.77 -29.70
N GLN A 164 -6.78 32.26 -29.15
CA GLN A 164 -7.86 32.88 -29.94
C GLN A 164 -7.47 34.21 -30.55
N LYS A 165 -6.65 35.02 -29.79
CA LYS A 165 -6.20 36.35 -30.21
C LYS A 165 -4.82 36.33 -30.89
N ASN A 166 -4.22 35.15 -31.02
CA ASN A 166 -2.85 34.97 -31.48
C ASN A 166 -1.83 35.84 -30.69
N ASP A 167 -2.03 35.91 -29.37
CA ASP A 167 -1.24 36.66 -28.42
C ASP A 167 -0.25 35.72 -27.69
N PRO A 168 1.05 35.76 -28.08
CA PRO A 168 2.06 34.87 -27.48
C PRO A 168 2.31 35.21 -26.01
N SER A 169 2.26 36.50 -25.63
CA SER A 169 2.47 36.90 -24.24
C SER A 169 1.40 36.34 -23.31
N LYS A 170 0.15 36.40 -23.72
CA LYS A 170 -0.99 35.90 -22.95
C LYS A 170 -0.98 34.36 -22.85
N ALA A 171 -0.63 33.67 -23.94
CA ALA A 171 -0.48 32.23 -23.95
C ALA A 171 0.67 31.77 -23.04
N ALA A 172 1.81 32.44 -23.11
CA ALA A 172 2.98 32.20 -22.28
C ALA A 172 2.67 32.38 -20.78
N LYS A 173 2.02 33.52 -20.42
CA LYS A 173 1.58 33.78 -19.03
C LYS A 173 0.70 32.66 -18.45
N GLY A 174 -0.25 32.16 -19.23
CA GLY A 174 -1.08 31.04 -18.80
C GLY A 174 -0.30 29.76 -18.53
N ILE A 175 0.68 29.43 -19.39
CA ILE A 175 1.54 28.25 -19.23
C ILE A 175 2.51 28.40 -18.06
N GLU A 176 3.14 29.57 -17.92
CA GLU A 176 4.03 29.88 -16.79
C GLU A 176 3.29 29.82 -15.46
N LEU A 177 2.07 30.34 -15.40
CA LEU A 177 1.23 30.23 -14.22
C LEU A 177 0.95 28.76 -13.86
N LEU A 178 0.59 27.91 -14.85
CA LEU A 178 0.44 26.47 -14.63
C LEU A 178 1.71 25.80 -14.11
N ALA A 179 2.88 26.24 -14.54
CA ALA A 179 4.15 25.73 -14.05
C ALA A 179 4.41 26.18 -12.60
N ARG A 180 4.19 27.47 -12.30
CA ARG A 180 4.39 28.05 -10.96
C ARG A 180 3.41 27.48 -9.92
N LEU A 181 2.15 27.24 -10.27
CA LEU A 181 1.18 26.60 -9.37
C LEU A 181 1.61 25.21 -8.85
N ARG A 182 2.57 24.56 -9.51
CA ARG A 182 3.12 23.27 -9.03
C ARG A 182 4.09 23.43 -7.87
N SER A 183 4.68 24.60 -7.68
CA SER A 183 5.62 24.90 -6.59
C SER A 183 4.96 25.53 -5.37
N VAL A 184 3.70 26.00 -5.46
CA VAL A 184 2.95 26.57 -4.35
C VAL A 184 2.61 25.51 -3.31
N ASP A 185 2.90 25.80 -2.04
CA ASP A 185 2.50 24.93 -0.91
C ASP A 185 1.07 25.26 -0.46
N PHE A 186 0.10 24.73 -1.22
CA PHE A 186 -1.31 24.87 -0.89
C PHE A 186 -1.68 24.24 0.45
N GLU A 187 -0.93 23.27 0.94
CA GLU A 187 -1.25 22.62 2.21
C GLU A 187 -1.02 23.58 3.39
N THR A 188 0.05 24.34 3.35
CA THR A 188 0.32 25.42 4.34
C THR A 188 -0.78 26.47 4.31
N ILE A 189 -1.24 26.91 3.12
CA ILE A 189 -2.33 27.87 3.00
C ILE A 189 -3.64 27.28 3.58
N ILE A 190 -3.99 26.06 3.18
CA ILE A 190 -5.22 25.38 3.65
C ILE A 190 -5.19 25.20 5.16
N SER A 191 -4.06 24.79 5.73
CA SER A 191 -3.96 24.58 7.18
C SER A 191 -4.11 25.89 7.95
N ARG A 192 -3.59 26.99 7.42
CA ARG A 192 -3.66 28.32 8.04
C ARG A 192 -5.10 28.86 8.11
N PHE A 193 -5.91 28.66 7.07
CA PHE A 193 -7.24 29.24 6.94
C PHE A 193 -8.40 28.27 7.16
N SER A 194 -8.13 26.99 7.51
CA SER A 194 -9.19 25.99 7.72
C SER A 194 -9.79 26.08 9.12
N ALA A 195 -11.12 26.28 9.19
CA ALA A 195 -11.87 26.25 10.45
C ALA A 195 -11.72 24.93 11.20
N SER A 196 -11.72 23.80 10.50
CA SER A 196 -11.54 22.46 11.11
C SER A 196 -10.15 22.26 11.68
N GLU A 197 -9.09 22.83 11.06
CA GLU A 197 -7.72 22.78 11.59
C GLU A 197 -7.63 23.49 12.96
N LYS A 198 -8.19 24.69 13.07
CA LYS A 198 -8.23 25.47 14.34
C LYS A 198 -8.95 24.70 15.44
N ILE A 199 -10.09 24.08 15.12
CA ILE A 199 -10.86 23.33 16.12
C ILE A 199 -10.12 22.06 16.54
N PHE A 200 -9.54 21.33 15.60
CA PHE A 200 -8.85 20.08 15.86
C PHE A 200 -7.48 20.27 16.54
N SER A 201 -6.88 21.46 16.46
CA SER A 201 -5.67 21.78 17.23
C SER A 201 -5.89 21.66 18.75
N ALA A 202 -7.14 21.76 19.22
CA ALA A 202 -7.53 21.57 20.61
C ALA A 202 -7.85 20.10 20.95
N ASP A 203 -7.37 19.13 20.16
CA ASP A 203 -7.54 17.69 20.41
C ASP A 203 -7.09 17.33 21.85
N PRO A 204 -7.97 16.73 22.69
CA PRO A 204 -7.65 16.43 24.08
C PRO A 204 -6.57 15.36 24.26
N SER A 205 -6.23 14.58 23.23
CA SER A 205 -5.07 13.68 23.25
C SER A 205 -3.74 14.41 23.05
N GLY A 206 -3.76 15.64 22.50
CA GLY A 206 -2.57 16.41 22.14
C GLY A 206 -1.77 15.85 20.96
N ASP A 207 -2.32 14.88 20.20
CA ASP A 207 -1.61 14.20 19.13
C ASP A 207 -1.90 14.80 17.75
N TYR A 208 -2.99 15.56 17.59
CA TYR A 208 -3.38 16.13 16.30
C TYR A 208 -2.26 16.99 15.67
N LEU A 209 -1.67 17.89 16.43
CA LEU A 209 -0.59 18.76 15.93
C LEU A 209 0.73 18.03 15.67
N LYS A 210 0.92 16.85 16.27
CA LYS A 210 2.08 15.98 16.03
C LYS A 210 1.93 15.13 14.76
N MET A 211 0.75 15.10 14.15
CA MET A 211 0.52 14.31 12.93
C MET A 211 1.19 14.93 11.72
N THR A 212 1.51 14.09 10.73
CA THR A 212 2.00 14.57 9.42
C THR A 212 0.98 15.48 8.74
N ALA A 213 1.46 16.40 7.91
CA ALA A 213 0.59 17.32 7.16
C ALA A 213 -0.48 16.56 6.35
N GLU A 214 -0.10 15.44 5.73
CA GLU A 214 -1.03 14.59 4.97
C GLU A 214 -2.09 13.95 5.87
N THR A 215 -1.74 13.55 7.09
CA THR A 215 -2.69 13.00 8.05
C THR A 215 -3.69 14.06 8.49
N ARG A 216 -3.23 15.28 8.81
CA ARG A 216 -4.10 16.41 9.15
C ARG A 216 -5.02 16.78 7.97
N ALA A 217 -4.47 16.84 6.75
CA ALA A 217 -5.26 17.05 5.53
C ALA A 217 -6.33 15.98 5.32
N TYR A 218 -6.01 14.72 5.60
CA TYR A 218 -6.98 13.63 5.56
C TYR A 218 -8.12 13.84 6.57
N TYR A 219 -7.81 14.23 7.80
CA TYR A 219 -8.80 14.50 8.86
C TYR A 219 -9.73 15.66 8.47
N ARG A 220 -9.18 16.78 7.99
CA ARG A 220 -9.97 17.93 7.52
C ARG A 220 -10.91 17.52 6.39
N ARG A 221 -10.40 16.78 5.40
CA ARG A 221 -11.20 16.29 4.28
C ARG A 221 -12.33 15.37 4.74
N VAL A 222 -12.06 14.43 5.65
CA VAL A 222 -13.10 13.55 6.22
C VAL A 222 -14.14 14.34 7.00
N CYS A 223 -13.73 15.37 7.75
CA CYS A 223 -14.62 16.28 8.45
C CYS A 223 -15.57 16.99 7.48
N ALA A 224 -15.01 17.64 6.47
CA ALA A 224 -15.76 18.38 5.46
C ALA A 224 -16.73 17.49 4.66
N ASP A 225 -16.30 16.30 4.22
CA ASP A 225 -17.14 15.34 3.51
C ASP A 225 -18.34 14.86 4.37
N ARG A 226 -18.14 14.70 5.68
CA ARG A 226 -19.20 14.27 6.60
C ARG A 226 -20.15 15.38 6.96
N ALA A 227 -19.65 16.59 7.20
CA ALA A 227 -20.46 17.76 7.41
C ALA A 227 -21.38 18.00 6.20
N ALA A 228 -20.82 17.92 4.99
CA ALA A 228 -21.57 18.05 3.74
C ALA A 228 -22.66 16.96 3.57
N LYS A 229 -22.37 15.69 3.91
CA LYS A 229 -23.36 14.61 3.87
C LYS A 229 -24.52 14.79 4.85
N ARG A 230 -24.27 15.43 5.98
CA ARG A 230 -25.27 15.73 7.02
C ARG A 230 -26.00 17.06 6.79
N GLY A 231 -25.54 17.86 5.83
CA GLY A 231 -26.13 19.19 5.54
C GLY A 231 -25.86 20.24 6.62
N ILE A 232 -24.79 20.07 7.42
CA ILE A 232 -24.39 21.01 8.48
C ILE A 232 -23.08 21.71 8.12
N ARG A 233 -22.75 22.82 8.80
CA ARG A 233 -21.48 23.53 8.63
C ARG A 233 -20.32 22.65 9.12
N GLU A 234 -19.17 22.73 8.43
CA GLU A 234 -17.95 21.99 8.78
C GLU A 234 -17.49 22.34 10.21
N GLU A 235 -17.51 23.62 10.56
CA GLU A 235 -17.16 24.11 11.89
C GLU A 235 -18.02 23.45 12.99
N GLN A 236 -19.34 23.43 12.80
CA GLN A 236 -20.28 22.82 13.75
C GLN A 236 -20.04 21.33 13.92
N PHE A 237 -19.76 20.63 12.82
CA PHE A 237 -19.43 19.21 12.87
C PHE A 237 -18.10 18.96 13.59
N ALA A 238 -17.07 19.77 13.31
CA ALA A 238 -15.78 19.67 13.99
C ALA A 238 -15.89 19.89 15.50
N LYS A 239 -16.65 20.91 15.94
CA LYS A 239 -16.95 21.15 17.38
C LYS A 239 -17.63 19.93 18.03
N THR A 240 -18.63 19.33 17.35
CA THR A 240 -19.31 18.13 17.86
C THR A 240 -18.34 16.94 18.02
N ILE A 241 -17.39 16.77 17.11
CA ILE A 241 -16.36 15.72 17.22
C ILE A 241 -15.42 15.98 18.40
N LEU A 242 -14.98 17.23 18.55
CA LEU A 242 -14.10 17.65 19.65
C LEU A 242 -14.77 17.45 21.02
N GLU A 243 -16.04 17.84 21.18
CA GLU A 243 -16.81 17.63 22.41
C GLU A 243 -16.92 16.14 22.76
N LYS A 244 -17.21 15.28 21.78
CA LYS A 244 -17.23 13.83 22.00
C LYS A 244 -15.89 13.31 22.50
N ALA A 245 -14.77 13.77 21.92
CA ALA A 245 -13.44 13.37 22.34
C ALA A 245 -13.09 13.85 23.76
N LYS A 246 -13.54 15.08 24.15
CA LYS A 246 -13.35 15.62 25.51
C LYS A 246 -14.05 14.80 26.59
N ASN A 247 -15.20 14.24 26.29
CA ASN A 247 -16.03 13.48 27.24
C ASN A 247 -15.58 12.01 27.41
N GLU A 248 -14.56 11.56 26.70
CA GLU A 248 -14.05 10.20 26.81
C GLU A 248 -12.91 10.10 27.84
N THR A 249 -12.88 9.00 28.59
CA THR A 249 -11.82 8.70 29.58
C THR A 249 -10.71 7.82 28.99
N ASP A 250 -11.04 6.97 28.03
CA ASP A 250 -10.11 6.09 27.36
C ASP A 250 -9.12 6.91 26.49
N PRO A 251 -7.80 6.81 26.70
CA PRO A 251 -6.79 7.56 25.96
C PRO A 251 -6.92 7.45 24.43
N ARG A 252 -7.29 6.27 23.91
CA ARG A 252 -7.49 6.05 22.48
C ARG A 252 -8.72 6.79 21.96
N LYS A 253 -9.82 6.83 22.76
CA LYS A 253 -11.07 7.47 22.37
C LYS A 253 -11.02 8.99 22.56
N ARG A 254 -10.13 9.51 23.41
CA ARG A 254 -9.88 10.95 23.55
C ARG A 254 -9.29 11.57 22.30
N HIS A 255 -8.65 10.78 21.42
CA HIS A 255 -8.19 11.25 20.12
C HIS A 255 -9.36 11.49 19.17
N ILE A 256 -9.47 12.70 18.58
CA ILE A 256 -10.57 13.08 17.67
C ILE A 256 -10.77 12.09 16.52
N GLY A 257 -9.69 11.47 16.04
CA GLY A 257 -9.73 10.48 14.96
C GLY A 257 -10.57 9.25 15.27
N TYR A 258 -10.73 8.89 16.53
CA TYR A 258 -11.60 7.79 16.94
C TYR A 258 -13.05 8.05 16.51
N HIS A 259 -13.58 9.24 16.82
CA HIS A 259 -14.94 9.64 16.46
C HIS A 259 -15.08 10.02 14.99
N LEU A 260 -14.02 10.60 14.42
CA LEU A 260 -14.00 11.06 13.05
C LEU A 260 -13.81 9.92 12.05
N ILE A 261 -13.01 8.89 12.33
CA ILE A 261 -12.62 7.85 11.38
C ILE A 261 -13.09 6.47 11.85
N GLU A 262 -12.69 6.04 13.06
CA GLU A 262 -12.83 4.66 13.49
C GLU A 262 -14.29 4.28 13.79
N ARG A 263 -15.04 5.11 14.49
CA ARG A 263 -16.48 4.90 14.83
C ARG A 263 -17.43 5.48 13.78
N SER A 264 -17.05 5.46 12.51
CA SER A 264 -17.81 6.14 11.48
C SER A 264 -18.81 5.24 10.73
N GLU A 265 -19.93 5.85 10.29
CA GLU A 265 -20.87 5.22 9.36
C GLU A 265 -20.18 4.78 8.06
N GLN A 266 -19.18 5.53 7.59
CA GLN A 266 -18.44 5.19 6.40
C GLN A 266 -17.62 3.92 6.57
N LYS A 267 -16.95 3.74 7.74
CA LYS A 267 -16.23 2.51 8.06
C LYS A 267 -17.18 1.33 8.13
N ARG A 268 -18.37 1.50 8.73
CA ARG A 268 -19.41 0.46 8.76
C ARG A 268 -19.87 0.08 7.36
N ARG A 269 -20.12 1.06 6.49
CA ARG A 269 -20.51 0.80 5.08
C ARG A 269 -19.41 0.09 4.29
N LEU A 270 -18.16 0.49 4.46
CA LEU A 270 -17.02 -0.19 3.82
C LEU A 270 -16.90 -1.63 4.31
N TYR A 271 -17.07 -1.87 5.60
CA TYR A 271 -17.07 -3.21 6.18
C TYR A 271 -18.20 -4.09 5.61
N THR A 272 -19.43 -3.55 5.49
CA THR A 272 -20.55 -4.24 4.82
C THR A 272 -20.25 -4.51 3.35
N LEU A 273 -19.70 -3.52 2.63
CA LEU A 273 -19.27 -3.68 1.23
C LEU A 273 -18.20 -4.78 1.11
N GLY A 274 -17.30 -4.88 2.08
CA GLY A 274 -16.28 -5.94 2.14
C GLY A 274 -16.89 -7.33 2.24
N TRP A 275 -17.94 -7.51 3.05
CA TRP A 275 -18.64 -8.81 3.11
C TRP A 275 -19.41 -9.13 1.84
N VAL A 276 -19.99 -8.13 1.17
CA VAL A 276 -20.59 -8.30 -0.16
C VAL A 276 -19.53 -8.67 -1.20
N PHE A 277 -18.33 -8.07 -1.13
CA PHE A 277 -17.19 -8.45 -1.97
C PHE A 277 -16.78 -9.91 -1.75
N VAL A 278 -16.63 -10.35 -0.49
CA VAL A 278 -16.28 -11.73 -0.14
C VAL A 278 -17.34 -12.71 -0.66
N ALA A 279 -18.62 -12.38 -0.42
CA ALA A 279 -19.74 -13.20 -0.90
C ALA A 279 -19.80 -13.27 -2.43
N ALA A 280 -19.60 -12.16 -3.13
CA ALA A 280 -19.57 -12.13 -4.59
C ALA A 280 -18.39 -12.93 -5.16
N ARG A 281 -17.21 -12.79 -4.54
CA ARG A 281 -15.98 -13.46 -4.97
C ARG A 281 -16.04 -14.97 -4.85
N ALA A 282 -16.66 -15.50 -3.77
CA ALA A 282 -16.82 -16.93 -3.57
C ALA A 282 -18.11 -17.45 -4.24
N GLY A 283 -19.22 -16.74 -4.11
CA GLY A 283 -20.54 -17.18 -4.53
C GLY A 283 -20.75 -17.13 -6.04
N LEU A 284 -20.26 -16.10 -6.73
CA LEU A 284 -20.43 -16.01 -8.18
C LEU A 284 -19.75 -17.16 -8.95
N PRO A 285 -18.49 -17.52 -8.67
CA PRO A 285 -17.87 -18.70 -9.26
C PRO A 285 -18.60 -19.99 -8.90
N PHE A 286 -19.08 -20.11 -7.65
CA PHE A 286 -19.84 -21.28 -7.20
C PHE A 286 -21.14 -21.45 -7.99
N VAL A 287 -21.91 -20.39 -8.17
CA VAL A 287 -23.16 -20.42 -8.97
C VAL A 287 -22.85 -20.79 -10.42
N ILE A 288 -21.86 -20.14 -11.04
CA ILE A 288 -21.50 -20.41 -12.44
C ILE A 288 -21.04 -21.86 -12.62
N SER A 289 -20.16 -22.35 -11.75
CA SER A 289 -19.66 -23.73 -11.83
C SER A 289 -20.77 -24.78 -11.62
N SER A 290 -21.68 -24.50 -10.67
CA SER A 290 -22.85 -25.36 -10.43
C SER A 290 -23.82 -25.39 -11.62
N VAL A 291 -24.11 -24.22 -12.22
CA VAL A 291 -24.95 -24.13 -13.41
C VAL A 291 -24.34 -24.91 -14.59
N ILE A 292 -23.03 -24.74 -14.82
CA ILE A 292 -22.33 -25.52 -15.86
C ILE A 292 -22.42 -27.01 -15.57
N GLY A 293 -22.19 -27.44 -14.33
CA GLY A 293 -22.29 -28.85 -13.93
C GLY A 293 -23.68 -29.43 -14.14
N ILE A 294 -24.75 -28.66 -13.84
CA ILE A 294 -26.14 -29.09 -14.04
C ILE A 294 -26.46 -29.17 -15.55
N LEU A 295 -26.13 -28.13 -16.32
CA LEU A 295 -26.42 -28.07 -17.76
C LEU A 295 -25.70 -29.15 -18.57
N THR A 296 -24.54 -29.58 -18.11
CA THR A 296 -23.78 -30.68 -18.75
C THR A 296 -24.16 -32.08 -18.22
N GLY A 297 -25.07 -32.19 -17.24
CA GLY A 297 -25.44 -33.44 -16.58
C GLY A 297 -24.36 -34.02 -15.65
N LEU A 298 -23.29 -33.25 -15.41
CA LEU A 298 -22.10 -33.72 -14.66
C LEU A 298 -21.89 -32.77 -13.44
N TRP A 299 -22.83 -32.82 -12.49
CA TRP A 299 -22.85 -31.93 -11.32
C TRP A 299 -21.52 -31.93 -10.52
N TRP A 300 -20.83 -33.07 -10.45
CA TRP A 300 -19.55 -33.20 -9.74
C TRP A 300 -18.41 -32.43 -10.44
N ILE A 301 -18.47 -32.19 -11.74
CA ILE A 301 -17.50 -31.39 -12.47
C ILE A 301 -17.53 -29.93 -11.98
N GLY A 302 -18.69 -29.41 -11.55
CA GLY A 302 -18.80 -28.11 -10.95
C GLY A 302 -17.78 -27.85 -9.84
N TRP A 303 -17.46 -28.86 -9.04
CA TRP A 303 -16.44 -28.77 -8.00
C TRP A 303 -15.02 -28.58 -8.56
N PHE A 304 -14.68 -29.24 -9.65
CA PHE A 304 -13.35 -29.15 -10.27
C PHE A 304 -13.15 -27.82 -10.98
N ILE A 305 -14.16 -27.31 -11.69
CA ILE A 305 -14.05 -26.07 -12.45
C ILE A 305 -14.26 -24.84 -11.57
N TYR A 306 -14.66 -24.98 -10.31
CA TYR A 306 -14.84 -23.87 -9.39
C TYR A 306 -13.57 -23.00 -9.27
N ILE A 307 -12.41 -23.62 -9.05
CA ILE A 307 -11.14 -22.90 -8.86
C ILE A 307 -10.72 -22.14 -10.12
N PRO A 308 -10.67 -22.75 -11.32
CA PRO A 308 -10.42 -22.00 -12.57
C PRO A 308 -11.36 -20.82 -12.78
N ILE A 309 -12.67 -20.98 -12.53
CA ILE A 309 -13.65 -19.89 -12.64
C ILE A 309 -13.43 -18.82 -11.57
N HIS A 310 -13.13 -19.22 -10.34
CA HIS A 310 -12.81 -18.29 -9.25
C HIS A 310 -11.59 -17.42 -9.60
N GLU A 311 -10.50 -18.01 -10.06
CA GLU A 311 -9.30 -17.25 -10.43
C GLU A 311 -9.52 -16.41 -11.71
N LEU A 312 -10.35 -16.86 -12.65
CA LEU A 312 -10.74 -16.08 -13.83
C LEU A 312 -11.53 -14.82 -13.45
N LEU A 313 -12.49 -14.94 -12.53
CA LEU A 313 -13.36 -13.83 -12.12
C LEU A 313 -12.73 -12.90 -11.08
N ARG A 314 -11.75 -13.39 -10.33
CA ARG A 314 -11.10 -12.67 -9.24
C ARG A 314 -10.64 -11.25 -9.60
N PRO A 315 -9.83 -11.02 -10.67
CA PRO A 315 -9.35 -9.69 -10.98
C PRO A 315 -10.48 -8.72 -11.40
N PHE A 316 -11.57 -9.24 -11.97
CA PHE A 316 -12.76 -8.45 -12.31
C PHE A 316 -13.51 -8.03 -11.04
N CYS A 317 -13.74 -8.94 -10.11
CA CYS A 317 -14.35 -8.64 -8.81
C CYS A 317 -13.51 -7.63 -8.02
N GLU A 318 -12.22 -7.86 -7.87
CA GLU A 318 -11.30 -6.93 -7.20
C GLU A 318 -11.33 -5.54 -7.81
N HIS A 319 -11.31 -5.43 -9.13
CA HIS A 319 -11.35 -4.14 -9.83
C HIS A 319 -12.70 -3.42 -9.68
N PHE A 320 -13.80 -4.17 -9.74
CA PHE A 320 -15.15 -3.62 -9.57
C PHE A 320 -15.34 -3.05 -8.15
N PHE A 321 -15.00 -3.83 -7.13
CA PHE A 321 -15.15 -3.41 -5.74
C PHE A 321 -14.15 -2.34 -5.32
N ALA A 322 -12.92 -2.35 -5.86
CA ALA A 322 -11.96 -1.27 -5.67
C ALA A 322 -12.45 0.09 -6.20
N ARG A 323 -13.35 0.11 -7.21
CA ARG A 323 -14.01 1.35 -7.66
C ARG A 323 -15.12 1.82 -6.74
N LEU A 324 -15.72 0.92 -5.96
CA LEU A 324 -16.78 1.22 -5.00
C LEU A 324 -16.21 1.56 -3.60
N SER A 325 -15.03 1.05 -3.28
CA SER A 325 -14.30 1.35 -2.05
C SER A 325 -13.47 2.63 -2.20
N HIS A 326 -12.95 3.11 -1.08
CA HIS A 326 -11.95 4.19 -1.06
C HIS A 326 -10.60 3.60 -0.65
N PRO A 327 -9.49 4.06 -1.25
CA PRO A 327 -8.18 3.70 -0.76
C PRO A 327 -8.06 3.97 0.74
N PHE A 328 -7.64 2.96 1.48
CA PHE A 328 -7.38 3.11 2.90
C PHE A 328 -6.17 4.03 3.11
N PHE A 329 -6.32 4.98 4.02
CA PHE A 329 -5.24 5.87 4.43
C PHE A 329 -4.81 5.52 5.85
N MET A 330 -3.55 5.16 6.03
CA MET A 330 -2.98 4.90 7.35
C MET A 330 -2.45 6.21 7.93
N PRO A 331 -3.03 6.75 9.02
CA PRO A 331 -2.58 7.99 9.62
C PRO A 331 -1.22 7.84 10.29
N LYS A 332 -0.45 8.92 10.35
CA LYS A 332 0.94 8.95 10.83
C LYS A 332 1.22 10.13 11.76
N ILE A 333 2.14 9.93 12.70
CA ILE A 333 2.77 10.99 13.50
C ILE A 333 4.00 11.53 12.75
N GLU A 334 4.28 12.82 12.83
CA GLU A 334 5.45 13.43 12.20
C GLU A 334 6.71 13.16 13.04
N LEU A 335 7.63 12.45 12.46
CA LEU A 335 8.91 12.12 13.09
C LEU A 335 10.10 12.81 12.41
N TYR A 336 9.86 13.59 11.35
CA TYR A 336 10.91 14.27 10.58
C TYR A 336 12.07 13.34 10.17
N GLY A 337 11.77 12.05 9.96
CA GLY A 337 12.75 11.02 9.63
C GLY A 337 13.63 10.58 10.81
N HIS A 338 13.33 11.01 12.04
CA HIS A 338 14.11 10.68 13.26
C HIS A 338 13.26 9.87 14.23
N ILE A 339 13.68 8.64 14.55
CA ILE A 339 12.97 7.76 15.49
C ILE A 339 13.25 8.21 16.93
N PRO A 340 12.22 8.60 17.71
CA PRO A 340 12.41 8.99 19.11
C PRO A 340 12.70 7.78 20.01
N LYS A 341 13.26 8.04 21.20
CA LYS A 341 13.57 6.99 22.19
C LYS A 341 12.31 6.20 22.62
N ALA A 342 11.17 6.85 22.71
CA ALA A 342 9.90 6.20 23.06
C ALA A 342 9.44 5.13 22.05
N GLU A 343 9.92 5.22 20.81
CA GLU A 343 9.62 4.29 19.71
C GLU A 343 10.89 3.55 19.25
N GLN A 344 11.87 3.34 20.15
CA GLN A 344 13.14 2.68 19.86
C GLN A 344 12.93 1.39 19.08
N THR A 345 13.63 1.26 17.97
CA THR A 345 13.38 0.24 16.95
C THR A 345 14.64 -0.55 16.64
N LEU A 346 14.49 -1.87 16.51
CA LEU A 346 15.54 -2.76 16.04
C LEU A 346 15.17 -3.28 14.65
N VAL A 347 16.06 -3.13 13.66
CA VAL A 347 15.98 -3.79 12.37
C VAL A 347 16.65 -5.14 12.49
N ALA A 348 15.92 -6.23 12.31
CA ALA A 348 16.43 -7.59 12.39
C ALA A 348 16.44 -8.26 11.02
N VAL A 349 17.58 -8.81 10.65
CA VAL A 349 17.79 -9.56 9.41
C VAL A 349 18.13 -11.01 9.78
N PRO A 350 17.10 -11.90 9.85
CA PRO A 350 17.32 -13.33 10.04
C PRO A 350 18.03 -13.94 8.84
N CYS A 351 19.11 -14.68 9.10
CA CYS A 351 19.90 -15.33 8.05
C CYS A 351 20.54 -16.63 8.55
N LEU A 352 20.99 -17.46 7.61
CA LEU A 352 21.90 -18.56 7.95
C LEU A 352 23.32 -18.02 8.09
N LEU A 353 24.08 -18.55 9.07
CA LEU A 353 25.46 -18.16 9.30
C LEU A 353 26.28 -18.29 7.99
N PRO A 354 26.79 -17.16 7.46
CA PRO A 354 27.48 -17.16 6.17
C PRO A 354 28.84 -17.83 6.24
N SER A 355 29.45 -18.11 5.09
CA SER A 355 30.87 -18.43 4.99
C SER A 355 31.72 -17.22 5.40
N PRO A 356 32.99 -17.38 5.71
CA PRO A 356 33.89 -16.24 6.04
C PRO A 356 33.92 -15.15 4.95
N SER A 357 33.89 -15.54 3.67
CA SER A 357 33.78 -14.61 2.53
C SER A 357 32.38 -13.97 2.41
N GLY A 358 31.34 -14.67 2.80
CA GLY A 358 29.97 -14.16 2.84
C GLY A 358 29.70 -13.18 3.98
N ALA A 359 30.46 -13.27 5.08
CA ALA A 359 30.31 -12.38 6.22
C ALA A 359 30.53 -10.91 5.84
N LYS A 360 31.55 -10.63 5.02
CA LYS A 360 31.80 -9.27 4.51
C LYS A 360 30.63 -8.72 3.68
N LYS A 361 30.12 -9.52 2.75
CA LYS A 361 28.96 -9.11 1.90
C LYS A 361 27.72 -8.85 2.72
N LEU A 362 27.47 -9.66 3.77
CA LEU A 362 26.34 -9.45 4.66
C LEU A 362 26.49 -8.14 5.45
N CYS A 363 27.70 -7.84 5.93
CA CYS A 363 27.97 -6.58 6.63
C CYS A 363 27.87 -5.36 5.69
N GLU A 364 28.32 -5.46 4.45
CA GLU A 364 28.12 -4.42 3.43
C GLU A 364 26.62 -4.15 3.20
N HIS A 365 25.80 -5.20 3.11
CA HIS A 365 24.35 -5.05 3.02
C HIS A 365 23.74 -4.39 4.27
N MET A 366 24.18 -4.78 5.47
CA MET A 366 23.73 -4.13 6.71
C MET A 366 24.12 -2.64 6.77
N GLU A 367 25.27 -2.28 6.23
CA GLU A 367 25.71 -0.89 6.11
C GLU A 367 24.85 -0.09 5.11
N GLU A 368 24.42 -0.70 3.99
CA GLU A 368 23.45 -0.08 3.06
C GLU A 368 22.12 0.21 3.77
N LEU A 369 21.59 -0.76 4.54
CA LEU A 369 20.34 -0.57 5.29
C LEU A 369 20.48 0.56 6.31
N PHE A 370 21.59 0.61 7.03
CA PHE A 370 21.92 1.66 8.00
C PHE A 370 22.02 3.02 7.31
N SER A 371 22.75 3.14 6.24
CA SER A 371 23.01 4.42 5.55
C SER A 371 21.71 5.08 5.05
N ALA A 372 20.71 4.27 4.67
CA ALA A 372 19.40 4.75 4.26
C ALA A 372 18.48 5.11 5.44
N ASN A 373 18.74 4.63 6.68
CA ASN A 373 17.79 4.69 7.78
C ASN A 373 18.44 5.00 9.16
N GLN A 374 19.57 5.67 9.21
CA GLN A 374 20.39 5.85 10.42
C GLN A 374 19.85 6.84 11.47
N ASN A 375 18.75 7.53 11.22
CA ASN A 375 18.31 8.65 12.04
C ASN A 375 17.53 8.20 13.28
N GLY A 376 18.00 8.62 14.47
CA GLY A 376 17.31 8.40 15.74
C GLY A 376 17.69 7.12 16.47
N HIS A 377 16.78 6.64 17.32
CA HIS A 377 16.97 5.47 18.15
C HIS A 377 16.65 4.19 17.37
N ILE A 378 17.55 3.83 16.45
CA ILE A 378 17.43 2.64 15.60
C ILE A 378 18.73 1.84 15.66
N GLY A 379 18.61 0.52 15.78
CA GLY A 379 19.72 -0.45 15.74
C GLY A 379 19.53 -1.47 14.62
N PHE A 380 20.60 -2.11 14.17
CA PHE A 380 20.62 -3.08 13.08
C PHE A 380 21.22 -4.39 13.55
N CYS A 381 20.44 -5.47 13.50
CA CYS A 381 20.79 -6.77 14.07
C CYS A 381 20.87 -7.84 12.98
N ILE A 382 22.03 -8.50 12.90
CA ILE A 382 22.15 -9.78 12.21
C ILE A 382 21.69 -10.86 13.19
N LEU A 383 20.61 -11.56 12.83
CA LEU A 383 20.04 -12.66 13.62
C LEU A 383 20.35 -13.98 12.90
N ALA A 384 21.51 -14.59 13.24
CA ALA A 384 22.06 -15.71 12.52
C ALA A 384 21.67 -17.05 13.14
N ASP A 385 21.28 -18.00 12.29
CA ASP A 385 21.12 -19.42 12.60
C ASP A 385 22.31 -20.19 12.06
N LEU A 386 22.79 -21.15 12.84
CA LEU A 386 23.72 -22.15 12.34
C LEU A 386 23.03 -23.01 11.27
N LYS A 387 23.76 -23.43 10.24
CA LYS A 387 23.24 -24.31 9.18
C LYS A 387 22.80 -25.64 9.77
N GLU A 388 21.80 -26.25 9.17
CA GLU A 388 21.36 -27.59 9.48
C GLU A 388 22.52 -28.60 9.37
N ALA A 389 22.62 -29.49 10.36
CA ALA A 389 23.72 -30.43 10.50
C ALA A 389 23.30 -31.72 11.23
N ALA A 390 24.11 -32.78 11.14
CA ALA A 390 23.92 -34.01 11.86
C ALA A 390 24.23 -33.92 13.37
N GLY A 391 24.92 -32.90 13.79
CA GLY A 391 25.31 -32.67 15.20
C GLY A 391 25.09 -31.23 15.67
N GLU A 392 25.09 -31.04 16.99
CA GLU A 392 24.90 -29.70 17.60
C GLU A 392 26.04 -28.73 17.22
N LYS A 393 27.25 -29.23 17.13
CA LYS A 393 28.47 -28.46 16.76
C LYS A 393 29.11 -29.06 15.51
N MET A 394 29.60 -28.23 14.65
CA MET A 394 30.35 -28.62 13.44
C MET A 394 31.73 -27.95 13.45
N PRO A 395 32.75 -28.58 12.84
CA PRO A 395 34.14 -28.07 12.88
C PRO A 395 34.31 -26.63 12.36
N ASP A 396 33.50 -26.26 11.37
CA ASP A 396 33.54 -24.95 10.70
C ASP A 396 32.82 -23.81 11.47
N ASP A 397 32.00 -24.15 12.47
CA ASP A 397 31.13 -23.16 13.12
C ASP A 397 31.93 -22.05 13.79
N ASP A 398 32.98 -22.37 14.55
CA ASP A 398 33.81 -21.39 15.28
C ASP A 398 34.51 -20.43 14.31
N ALA A 399 35.02 -20.93 13.19
CA ALA A 399 35.67 -20.09 12.18
C ALA A 399 34.66 -19.11 11.53
N ARG A 400 33.45 -19.56 11.24
CA ARG A 400 32.36 -18.73 10.67
C ARG A 400 31.88 -17.68 11.68
N ILE A 401 31.69 -18.08 12.96
CA ILE A 401 31.26 -17.18 14.03
C ILE A 401 32.33 -16.09 14.24
N LYS A 402 33.62 -16.48 14.36
CA LYS A 402 34.72 -15.52 14.52
C LYS A 402 34.83 -14.54 13.36
N ALA A 403 34.65 -15.02 12.11
CA ALA A 403 34.68 -14.17 10.92
C ALA A 403 33.56 -13.14 10.95
N LEU A 404 32.30 -13.57 11.18
CA LEU A 404 31.14 -12.66 11.20
C LEU A 404 31.27 -11.66 12.38
N LYS A 405 31.65 -12.13 13.56
CA LYS A 405 31.84 -11.28 14.74
C LYS A 405 32.88 -10.17 14.50
N ARG A 406 33.98 -10.50 13.82
CA ARG A 406 35.02 -9.52 13.45
C ARG A 406 34.48 -8.44 12.53
N GLU A 407 33.73 -8.82 11.48
CA GLU A 407 33.20 -7.85 10.53
C GLU A 407 32.12 -6.98 11.16
N VAL A 408 31.21 -7.54 11.99
CA VAL A 408 30.20 -6.76 12.72
C VAL A 408 30.82 -5.80 13.72
N LYS A 409 31.94 -6.22 14.42
CA LYS A 409 32.65 -5.36 15.34
C LYS A 409 33.23 -4.15 14.60
N LYS A 410 33.91 -4.36 13.48
CA LYS A 410 34.43 -3.27 12.61
C LYS A 410 33.32 -2.30 12.21
N LEU A 411 32.14 -2.84 11.81
CA LEU A 411 31.00 -2.03 11.43
C LEU A 411 30.45 -1.22 12.62
N GLY A 412 30.41 -1.82 13.82
CA GLY A 412 30.02 -1.15 15.06
C GLY A 412 30.94 -0.02 15.43
N GLU A 413 32.26 -0.24 15.33
CA GLU A 413 33.30 0.78 15.58
C GLU A 413 33.17 1.96 14.61
N LYS A 414 32.88 1.68 13.33
CA LYS A 414 32.69 2.72 12.29
C LYS A 414 31.45 3.58 12.52
N HIS A 415 30.37 3.02 13.08
CA HIS A 415 29.05 3.65 13.16
C HIS A 415 28.50 3.79 14.58
N GLY A 416 29.33 3.87 15.59
CA GLY A 416 28.95 4.21 16.98
C GLY A 416 28.09 3.15 17.67
N GLY A 417 28.37 1.86 17.45
CA GLY A 417 27.80 0.75 18.23
C GLY A 417 26.34 0.39 17.91
N ARG A 418 25.82 0.81 16.74
CA ARG A 418 24.44 0.55 16.33
C ARG A 418 24.19 -0.79 15.66
N PHE A 419 25.23 -1.63 15.56
CA PHE A 419 25.16 -2.96 14.96
C PHE A 419 25.21 -4.05 16.01
N PHE A 420 24.32 -5.00 15.87
CA PHE A 420 24.14 -6.13 16.79
C PHE A 420 24.34 -7.44 16.04
N LEU A 421 24.92 -8.42 16.72
CA LEU A 421 25.01 -9.79 16.23
C LEU A 421 24.42 -10.72 17.28
N ILE A 422 23.46 -11.53 16.88
CA ILE A 422 22.88 -12.57 17.71
C ILE A 422 22.99 -13.89 16.95
N ILE A 423 23.60 -14.92 17.57
CA ILE A 423 23.72 -16.25 16.98
C ILE A 423 23.01 -17.24 17.88
N ARG A 424 22.08 -18.00 17.31
CA ARG A 424 21.31 -19.02 18.01
C ARG A 424 22.01 -20.37 17.94
N LYS A 425 21.79 -21.20 18.96
CA LYS A 425 22.26 -22.59 18.96
C LYS A 425 21.40 -23.47 18.07
N ARG A 426 21.98 -24.57 17.57
CA ARG A 426 21.21 -25.68 17.02
C ARG A 426 20.50 -26.44 18.13
N VAL A 427 19.31 -26.90 17.83
CA VAL A 427 18.56 -27.87 18.66
C VAL A 427 18.15 -29.05 17.79
N LEU A 428 18.00 -30.21 18.40
CA LEU A 428 17.50 -31.38 17.68
C LEU A 428 16.05 -31.18 17.30
N LEU A 429 15.78 -31.11 16.01
CA LEU A 429 14.42 -31.10 15.45
C LEU A 429 13.95 -32.52 15.29
N LYS A 430 13.02 -32.95 16.15
CA LYS A 430 12.56 -34.33 16.22
C LYS A 430 11.89 -34.80 14.93
N THR A 431 11.13 -33.91 14.25
CA THR A 431 10.43 -34.22 13.00
C THR A 431 11.38 -34.37 11.81
N GLN A 432 12.53 -33.73 11.83
CA GLN A 432 13.51 -33.75 10.73
C GLN A 432 14.73 -34.61 11.03
N ASN A 433 14.87 -35.10 12.27
CA ASN A 433 16.04 -35.81 12.78
C ASN A 433 17.37 -35.13 12.44
N ALA A 434 17.39 -33.81 12.58
CA ALA A 434 18.53 -32.95 12.26
C ALA A 434 18.68 -31.83 13.29
N TYR A 435 19.91 -31.35 13.46
CA TYR A 435 20.18 -30.20 14.32
C TYR A 435 20.11 -28.91 13.51
N ALA A 436 19.21 -27.98 13.88
CA ALA A 436 19.06 -26.68 13.23
C ALA A 436 18.58 -25.60 14.22
N GLY A 437 18.52 -24.34 13.77
CA GLY A 437 17.84 -23.27 14.51
C GLY A 437 16.36 -23.58 14.61
N TRP A 438 15.82 -23.63 15.85
CA TRP A 438 14.42 -23.88 16.14
C TRP A 438 13.51 -22.97 15.34
N GLU A 439 12.57 -23.55 14.59
CA GLU A 439 11.54 -22.81 13.81
C GLU A 439 12.10 -21.76 12.83
N ARG A 440 13.34 -21.87 12.45
CA ARG A 440 13.99 -20.96 11.47
C ARG A 440 13.72 -19.49 11.78
N LYS A 441 13.24 -18.70 10.79
CA LYS A 441 12.98 -17.26 10.94
C LYS A 441 11.98 -16.96 12.08
N ARG A 442 10.88 -17.71 12.17
CA ARG A 442 9.88 -17.54 13.25
C ARG A 442 10.50 -17.71 14.63
N GLY A 443 11.22 -18.81 14.83
CA GLY A 443 11.89 -19.08 16.08
C GLY A 443 12.92 -18.01 16.43
N ALA A 444 13.68 -17.54 15.43
CA ALA A 444 14.65 -16.48 15.61
C ALA A 444 14.01 -15.18 16.11
N VAL A 445 12.93 -14.75 15.47
CA VAL A 445 12.15 -13.57 15.89
C VAL A 445 11.53 -13.76 17.26
N THR A 446 10.94 -14.94 17.54
CA THR A 446 10.31 -15.25 18.82
C THR A 446 11.33 -15.25 19.97
N GLU A 447 12.49 -15.85 19.79
CA GLU A 447 13.56 -15.86 20.81
C GLU A 447 14.14 -14.47 21.06
N LEU A 448 14.31 -13.67 20.00
CA LEU A 448 14.77 -12.29 20.13
C LEU A 448 13.74 -11.46 20.93
N ILE A 449 12.46 -11.54 20.60
CA ILE A 449 11.39 -10.84 21.34
C ILE A 449 11.32 -11.32 22.79
N ARG A 450 11.45 -12.63 23.03
CA ARG A 450 11.51 -13.19 24.39
C ARG A 450 12.69 -12.64 25.18
N PHE A 451 13.87 -12.56 24.56
CA PHE A 451 15.04 -11.94 25.17
C PHE A 451 14.80 -10.47 25.50
N ILE A 452 14.25 -9.69 24.55
CA ILE A 452 13.92 -8.28 24.77
C ILE A 452 12.99 -8.12 26.00
N LYS A 453 11.98 -8.97 26.12
CA LYS A 453 10.99 -8.89 27.22
C LYS A 453 11.51 -9.43 28.56
N THR A 454 12.20 -10.56 28.56
CA THR A 454 12.53 -11.29 29.80
C THR A 454 14.03 -11.20 30.20
N GLY A 455 14.92 -10.86 29.27
CA GLY A 455 16.36 -10.90 29.43
C GLY A 455 16.96 -12.31 29.36
N ARG A 456 16.14 -13.35 29.21
CA ARG A 456 16.58 -14.75 29.14
C ARG A 456 16.75 -15.16 27.68
N SER A 457 17.87 -15.82 27.37
CA SER A 457 18.16 -16.35 26.03
C SER A 457 19.04 -17.56 26.08
N GLN A 458 19.05 -18.33 25.01
CA GLN A 458 19.98 -19.42 24.76
C GLN A 458 20.89 -19.10 23.56
N PHE A 459 21.23 -17.83 23.37
CA PHE A 459 22.14 -17.40 22.30
C PHE A 459 23.55 -17.87 22.55
N ILE A 460 24.24 -18.37 21.51
CA ILE A 460 25.67 -18.71 21.56
C ILE A 460 26.49 -17.43 21.62
N GLU A 461 26.10 -16.41 20.86
CA GLU A 461 26.78 -15.14 20.79
C GLU A 461 25.79 -13.99 20.83
N LEU A 462 26.09 -12.95 21.59
CA LEU A 462 25.36 -11.68 21.55
C LEU A 462 26.40 -10.55 21.62
N LEU A 463 26.55 -9.82 20.52
CA LEU A 463 27.41 -8.63 20.42
C LEU A 463 26.50 -7.39 20.30
N GLY A 464 26.83 -6.33 21.04
CA GLY A 464 26.13 -5.06 21.07
C GLY A 464 25.55 -4.73 22.45
N ASP A 465 24.94 -3.54 22.56
CA ASP A 465 24.40 -3.03 23.82
C ASP A 465 23.07 -3.75 24.19
N ARG A 466 23.17 -4.56 25.29
CA ARG A 466 22.00 -5.27 25.82
C ARG A 466 20.92 -4.33 26.35
N LYS A 467 21.27 -3.15 26.86
CA LYS A 467 20.34 -2.17 27.37
C LYS A 467 19.50 -1.61 26.19
N PHE A 468 20.16 -1.26 25.10
CA PHE A 468 19.46 -0.84 23.89
C PHE A 468 18.44 -1.89 23.43
N LEU A 469 18.82 -3.17 23.33
CA LEU A 469 17.92 -4.24 22.93
C LEU A 469 16.69 -4.35 23.85
N ARG A 470 16.91 -4.26 25.18
CA ARG A 470 15.83 -4.37 26.18
C ARG A 470 14.83 -3.20 26.15
N GLU A 471 15.23 -2.04 25.66
CA GLU A 471 14.40 -0.84 25.55
C GLU A 471 13.63 -0.77 24.21
N CYS A 472 13.87 -1.67 23.26
CA CYS A 472 13.17 -1.69 21.98
C CYS A 472 11.67 -1.92 22.13
N LYS A 473 10.88 -1.10 21.42
CA LYS A 473 9.42 -1.20 21.33
C LYS A 473 8.96 -1.85 20.03
N ASN A 474 9.70 -1.63 18.97
CA ASN A 474 9.36 -2.09 17.63
C ASN A 474 10.51 -2.94 17.05
N LEU A 475 10.14 -3.98 16.30
CA LEU A 475 11.06 -4.85 15.58
C LEU A 475 10.71 -4.80 14.08
N LEU A 476 11.59 -4.24 13.26
CA LEU A 476 11.46 -4.27 11.81
C LEU A 476 12.14 -5.52 11.27
N VAL A 477 11.36 -6.51 10.87
CA VAL A 477 11.87 -7.78 10.34
C VAL A 477 11.99 -7.70 8.82
N LEU A 478 13.14 -8.10 8.29
CA LEU A 478 13.46 -8.12 6.86
C LEU A 478 13.93 -9.53 6.46
N ASP A 479 14.00 -9.81 5.15
CA ASP A 479 14.77 -10.95 4.65
C ASP A 479 16.20 -10.50 4.31
N SER A 480 17.10 -11.46 4.16
CA SER A 480 18.53 -11.19 3.91
C SER A 480 18.83 -10.54 2.55
N ASP A 481 17.86 -10.51 1.64
CA ASP A 481 17.92 -9.88 0.31
C ASP A 481 17.02 -8.64 0.19
N THR A 482 16.37 -8.22 1.28
CA THR A 482 15.47 -7.06 1.29
C THR A 482 16.25 -5.76 1.49
N ARG A 483 15.97 -4.76 0.67
CA ARG A 483 16.51 -3.40 0.79
C ARG A 483 15.47 -2.43 1.29
N LEU A 484 15.89 -1.54 2.19
CA LEU A 484 15.08 -0.44 2.70
C LEU A 484 15.22 0.80 1.81
N SER A 485 14.11 1.41 1.45
CA SER A 485 14.14 2.74 0.87
C SER A 485 14.53 3.78 1.93
N PHE A 486 14.91 4.96 1.47
CA PHE A 486 15.36 6.05 2.36
C PHE A 486 14.27 6.44 3.37
N CYS A 487 14.60 6.47 4.66
CA CYS A 487 13.72 6.73 5.81
C CYS A 487 12.53 5.76 5.96
N ALA A 488 12.50 4.61 5.29
CA ALA A 488 11.41 3.65 5.36
C ALA A 488 11.13 3.17 6.79
N ALA A 489 12.17 2.94 7.58
CA ALA A 489 12.01 2.54 8.99
C ALA A 489 11.29 3.63 9.80
N ALA A 490 11.70 4.90 9.69
CA ALA A 490 11.05 6.01 10.37
C ALA A 490 9.61 6.22 9.91
N ASP A 491 9.32 6.04 8.61
CA ASP A 491 7.98 6.15 8.06
C ASP A 491 7.03 5.03 8.56
N LEU A 492 7.54 3.81 8.77
CA LEU A 492 6.77 2.71 9.39
C LEU A 492 6.52 2.98 10.89
N VAL A 493 7.56 3.45 11.61
CA VAL A 493 7.42 3.83 13.02
C VAL A 493 6.46 5.00 13.18
N SER A 494 6.49 5.98 12.28
CA SER A 494 5.55 7.10 12.20
C SER A 494 4.08 6.62 12.12
N ALA A 495 3.82 5.57 11.35
CA ALA A 495 2.51 4.94 11.31
C ALA A 495 2.19 4.20 12.62
N ALA A 496 3.14 3.45 13.20
CA ALA A 496 2.93 2.71 14.45
C ALA A 496 2.68 3.62 15.66
N ALA A 497 3.34 4.78 15.71
CA ALA A 497 3.22 5.74 16.79
C ALA A 497 1.84 6.43 16.85
N HIS A 498 1.06 6.40 15.75
CA HIS A 498 -0.24 7.06 15.71
C HIS A 498 -1.25 6.36 16.64
N PRO A 499 -2.03 7.09 17.48
CA PRO A 499 -2.91 6.51 18.49
C PRO A 499 -3.91 5.46 17.98
N LEU A 500 -4.48 5.66 16.78
CA LEU A 500 -5.42 4.70 16.19
C LEU A 500 -4.74 3.42 15.66
N ASN A 501 -3.44 3.45 15.43
CA ASN A 501 -2.69 2.31 14.91
C ASN A 501 -2.05 1.48 16.03
N LYS A 502 -1.93 2.01 17.26
CA LYS A 502 -1.42 1.25 18.40
C LYS A 502 -2.27 0.01 18.65
N PRO A 503 -1.66 -1.18 18.86
CA PRO A 503 -2.40 -2.42 19.04
C PRO A 503 -3.19 -2.44 20.35
N VAL A 504 -4.41 -2.95 20.28
CA VAL A 504 -5.25 -3.28 21.45
C VAL A 504 -5.35 -4.79 21.54
N VAL A 505 -4.68 -5.39 22.51
CA VAL A 505 -4.62 -6.84 22.71
C VAL A 505 -5.79 -7.31 23.60
N CYS A 506 -6.49 -8.32 23.13
CA CYS A 506 -7.42 -9.09 23.99
C CYS A 506 -6.63 -10.26 24.60
N LYS A 507 -6.30 -10.17 25.89
CA LYS A 507 -5.49 -11.15 26.60
C LYS A 507 -6.13 -12.54 26.63
N GLU A 508 -7.45 -12.61 26.81
CA GLU A 508 -8.21 -13.88 26.85
C GLU A 508 -8.13 -14.65 25.53
N LYS A 509 -8.21 -13.93 24.40
CA LYS A 509 -8.18 -14.53 23.07
C LYS A 509 -6.78 -14.56 22.47
N LYS A 510 -5.81 -13.91 23.08
CA LYS A 510 -4.43 -13.73 22.59
C LYS A 510 -4.39 -13.18 21.15
N ILE A 511 -5.23 -12.19 20.83
CA ILE A 511 -5.29 -11.55 19.51
C ILE A 511 -5.39 -10.02 19.62
N VAL A 512 -4.92 -9.32 18.61
CA VAL A 512 -5.11 -7.89 18.46
C VAL A 512 -6.49 -7.61 17.87
N THR A 513 -7.32 -6.85 18.60
CA THR A 513 -8.72 -6.55 18.23
C THR A 513 -8.88 -5.19 17.54
N ALA A 514 -8.01 -4.21 17.85
CA ALA A 514 -7.99 -2.89 17.20
C ALA A 514 -6.55 -2.40 17.06
N GLY A 515 -6.33 -1.45 16.16
CA GLY A 515 -4.97 -1.04 15.79
C GLY A 515 -4.25 -2.17 15.04
N TYR A 516 -2.93 -2.19 15.09
CA TYR A 516 -2.09 -3.12 14.35
C TYR A 516 -0.89 -3.56 15.20
N GLY A 517 -0.72 -4.86 15.42
CA GLY A 517 0.51 -5.43 15.96
C GLY A 517 1.59 -5.56 14.89
N ILE A 518 1.20 -5.56 13.61
CA ILE A 518 2.12 -5.56 12.46
C ILE A 518 1.72 -4.45 11.49
N ILE A 519 2.70 -3.67 11.01
CA ILE A 519 2.55 -2.74 9.90
C ILE A 519 3.47 -3.21 8.78
N ALA A 520 2.86 -3.70 7.70
CA ALA A 520 3.58 -4.16 6.52
C ALA A 520 3.77 -3.02 5.51
N PRO A 521 4.95 -2.90 4.89
CA PRO A 521 5.18 -2.03 3.73
C PRO A 521 4.72 -2.72 2.43
N ILE A 522 4.73 -1.96 1.33
CA ILE A 522 4.69 -2.56 -0.01
C ILE A 522 6.04 -3.20 -0.29
N VAL A 523 6.03 -4.40 -0.87
CA VAL A 523 7.25 -5.09 -1.30
C VAL A 523 7.24 -5.21 -2.82
N SER A 524 8.21 -4.57 -3.47
CA SER A 524 8.42 -4.60 -4.92
C SER A 524 9.69 -5.36 -5.27
N THR A 525 9.80 -5.78 -6.53
CA THR A 525 11.03 -6.41 -7.00
C THR A 525 12.07 -5.35 -7.37
N GLU A 526 13.30 -5.52 -6.95
CA GLU A 526 14.43 -4.68 -7.32
C GLU A 526 14.60 -4.69 -8.85
N SER A 527 14.79 -3.50 -9.45
CA SER A 527 14.88 -3.35 -10.91
C SER A 527 16.06 -4.12 -11.50
N ALA A 528 17.20 -4.16 -10.82
CA ALA A 528 18.38 -4.92 -11.24
C ALA A 528 18.10 -6.43 -11.27
N ALA A 529 17.45 -6.96 -10.22
CA ALA A 529 17.04 -8.36 -10.15
C ALA A 529 15.98 -8.70 -11.22
N ALA A 530 14.99 -7.83 -11.43
CA ALA A 530 13.95 -8.01 -12.44
C ALA A 530 14.48 -7.96 -13.88
N CYS A 531 15.57 -7.26 -14.14
CA CYS A 531 16.18 -7.12 -15.48
C CYS A 531 17.34 -8.09 -15.75
N LYS A 532 17.67 -8.99 -14.82
CA LYS A 532 18.85 -9.86 -14.89
C LYS A 532 18.87 -10.77 -16.11
N ASN A 533 17.75 -11.36 -16.50
CA ASN A 533 17.61 -12.21 -17.67
C ASN A 533 16.17 -12.19 -18.21
N LEU A 534 15.91 -12.91 -19.31
CA LEU A 534 14.58 -12.96 -19.93
C LEU A 534 13.52 -13.56 -18.99
N PHE A 535 13.86 -14.61 -18.24
CA PHE A 535 12.97 -15.24 -17.27
C PHE A 535 12.51 -14.24 -16.21
N THR A 536 13.44 -13.51 -15.58
CA THR A 536 13.10 -12.52 -14.55
C THR A 536 12.26 -11.38 -15.10
N ARG A 537 12.54 -10.92 -16.34
CA ARG A 537 11.72 -9.87 -16.99
C ARG A 537 10.28 -10.32 -17.21
N ILE A 538 10.05 -11.58 -17.59
CA ILE A 538 8.72 -12.13 -17.82
C ILE A 538 8.00 -12.34 -16.48
N MET A 539 8.64 -13.00 -15.51
CA MET A 539 7.99 -13.46 -14.27
C MET A 539 7.80 -12.36 -13.23
N CYS A 540 8.80 -11.51 -13.02
CA CYS A 540 8.78 -10.58 -11.90
C CYS A 540 8.04 -9.28 -12.19
N GLY A 541 8.10 -8.76 -13.43
CA GLY A 541 7.42 -7.53 -13.81
C GLY A 541 7.75 -6.34 -12.87
N ARG A 542 6.97 -5.26 -12.96
CA ARG A 542 7.15 -4.05 -12.12
C ARG A 542 6.43 -4.11 -10.76
N GLY A 543 5.64 -5.13 -10.47
CA GLY A 543 4.76 -5.20 -9.31
C GLY A 543 5.13 -6.22 -8.25
N GLY A 544 6.31 -6.87 -8.37
CA GLY A 544 6.70 -7.95 -7.47
C GLY A 544 5.89 -9.24 -7.67
N ILE A 545 6.30 -10.30 -6.97
CA ILE A 545 5.71 -11.65 -7.09
C ILE A 545 4.47 -11.79 -6.21
N ASN A 546 4.33 -10.96 -5.17
CA ASN A 546 3.26 -11.09 -4.19
C ASN A 546 2.00 -10.32 -4.60
N ALA A 547 0.89 -11.05 -4.75
CA ALA A 547 -0.40 -10.47 -5.14
C ALA A 547 -1.00 -9.51 -4.09
N TYR A 548 -0.63 -9.64 -2.82
CA TYR A 548 -1.16 -8.83 -1.72
C TYR A 548 -0.46 -7.48 -1.55
N ASN A 549 0.69 -7.28 -2.17
CA ASN A 549 1.51 -6.07 -2.02
C ASN A 549 1.30 -5.05 -3.15
N SER A 550 0.20 -5.14 -3.89
CA SER A 550 -0.09 -4.15 -4.92
C SER A 550 -0.55 -2.82 -4.31
N PRO A 551 0.11 -1.69 -4.60
CA PRO A 551 -0.26 -0.39 -4.04
C PRO A 551 -1.62 0.14 -4.51
N CYS A 552 -2.19 -0.45 -5.55
CA CYS A 552 -3.35 0.12 -6.24
C CYS A 552 -4.68 -0.61 -6.03
N ALA A 553 -4.72 -1.77 -5.37
CA ALA A 553 -5.96 -2.54 -5.23
C ALA A 553 -5.84 -3.65 -4.18
N ASN A 554 -5.54 -3.31 -2.94
CA ASN A 554 -5.79 -4.27 -1.86
C ASN A 554 -7.22 -4.06 -1.37
N ALA A 555 -8.17 -4.75 -2.01
CA ALA A 555 -9.59 -4.64 -1.70
C ALA A 555 -9.88 -4.95 -0.21
N TYR A 556 -9.14 -5.86 0.39
CA TYR A 556 -9.26 -6.18 1.81
C TYR A 556 -8.81 -5.02 2.70
N GLN A 557 -7.65 -4.40 2.39
CA GLN A 557 -7.18 -3.23 3.12
C GLN A 557 -8.15 -2.07 3.02
N ASP A 558 -8.71 -1.82 1.83
CA ASP A 558 -9.61 -0.69 1.59
C ASP A 558 -10.96 -0.85 2.31
N MET A 559 -11.47 -2.08 2.44
CA MET A 559 -12.78 -2.35 3.02
C MET A 559 -12.73 -2.76 4.49
N PHE A 560 -11.73 -3.55 4.89
CA PHE A 560 -11.60 -4.08 6.24
C PHE A 560 -10.48 -3.44 7.06
N ALA A 561 -9.63 -2.61 6.45
CA ALA A 561 -8.42 -2.02 7.06
C ALA A 561 -7.45 -3.09 7.60
N VAL A 562 -7.34 -4.22 6.91
CA VAL A 562 -6.38 -5.31 7.22
C VAL A 562 -5.84 -5.91 5.94
N THR A 563 -4.64 -6.47 6.01
CA THR A 563 -3.97 -7.15 4.90
C THR A 563 -3.30 -8.43 5.39
N VAL A 564 -2.81 -9.23 4.44
CA VAL A 564 -2.01 -10.42 4.72
C VAL A 564 -0.56 -10.00 4.99
N PHE A 565 0.04 -10.53 6.06
CA PHE A 565 1.46 -10.35 6.35
C PHE A 565 2.29 -11.30 5.50
N SER A 566 3.37 -10.80 4.93
CA SER A 566 4.27 -11.52 4.02
C SER A 566 5.69 -11.70 4.59
N GLY A 567 5.82 -11.62 5.90
CA GLY A 567 7.08 -11.88 6.62
C GLY A 567 8.02 -10.68 6.72
N LYS A 568 7.63 -9.51 6.20
CA LYS A 568 8.42 -8.27 6.27
C LYS A 568 7.57 -7.12 6.76
N GLY A 569 8.03 -6.43 7.78
CA GLY A 569 7.31 -5.30 8.35
C GLY A 569 7.69 -5.00 9.79
N LEU A 570 7.09 -3.95 10.30
CA LEU A 570 7.28 -3.47 11.66
C LEU A 570 6.34 -4.22 12.61
N ILE A 571 6.90 -4.89 13.59
CA ILE A 571 6.20 -5.69 14.60
C ILE A 571 6.26 -4.94 15.93
N ASN A 572 5.13 -4.77 16.59
CA ASN A 572 5.08 -4.30 17.96
C ASN A 572 5.47 -5.44 18.92
N ILE A 573 6.57 -5.24 19.66
CA ILE A 573 7.19 -6.29 20.51
C ILE A 573 6.23 -6.74 21.62
N ASP A 574 5.51 -5.81 22.25
CA ASP A 574 4.61 -6.12 23.36
C ASP A 574 3.42 -6.97 22.86
N ALA A 575 2.79 -6.55 21.77
CA ALA A 575 1.68 -7.29 21.16
C ALA A 575 2.09 -8.69 20.69
N PHE A 576 3.28 -8.81 20.06
CA PHE A 576 3.80 -10.11 19.65
C PHE A 576 4.02 -11.04 20.85
N TYR A 577 4.65 -10.55 21.91
CA TYR A 577 4.90 -11.36 23.10
C TYR A 577 3.61 -11.82 23.76
N GLU A 578 2.61 -10.95 23.89
CA GLU A 578 1.31 -11.29 24.50
C GLU A 578 0.48 -12.27 23.64
N CYS A 579 0.54 -12.16 22.31
CA CYS A 579 -0.30 -12.96 21.42
C CYS A 579 0.37 -14.26 20.96
N LEU A 580 1.69 -14.27 20.70
CA LEU A 580 2.33 -15.35 19.93
C LEU A 580 3.43 -16.10 20.67
N ASN A 581 3.81 -15.69 21.89
CA ASN A 581 4.91 -16.36 22.61
C ASN A 581 4.69 -17.87 22.82
N SER A 582 3.44 -18.34 22.89
CA SER A 582 3.09 -19.75 23.12
C SER A 582 1.87 -20.24 22.34
N SER A 583 1.40 -19.48 21.34
CA SER A 583 0.10 -19.76 20.69
C SER A 583 0.19 -20.59 19.41
N LEU A 584 1.39 -20.90 18.95
CA LEU A 584 1.59 -21.66 17.72
C LEU A 584 2.30 -22.98 18.01
N PRO A 585 1.92 -24.10 17.37
CA PRO A 585 2.55 -25.39 17.57
C PRO A 585 4.00 -25.38 17.05
N ILE A 586 4.83 -26.20 17.67
CA ILE A 586 6.24 -26.34 17.37
C ILE A 586 6.44 -27.35 16.24
N GLU A 587 7.39 -27.11 15.33
CA GLU A 587 7.80 -27.96 14.21
C GLU A 587 6.68 -28.38 13.23
N ARG A 588 5.58 -27.59 13.15
CA ARG A 588 4.43 -27.92 12.28
C ARG A 588 4.05 -26.81 11.30
N ILE A 589 4.77 -25.69 11.28
CA ILE A 589 4.39 -24.52 10.47
C ILE A 589 5.60 -24.02 9.69
N LEU A 590 5.54 -24.07 8.36
CA LEU A 590 6.54 -23.47 7.47
C LEU A 590 6.18 -22.04 7.06
N SER A 591 4.89 -21.78 6.79
CA SER A 591 4.37 -20.46 6.36
C SER A 591 3.69 -19.79 7.55
N HIS A 592 4.50 -19.26 8.47
CA HIS A 592 4.01 -18.65 9.71
C HIS A 592 3.49 -17.23 9.53
N ASP A 593 3.92 -16.53 8.48
CA ASP A 593 3.67 -15.10 8.29
C ASP A 593 2.17 -14.77 8.30
N ILE A 594 1.36 -15.52 7.57
CA ILE A 594 -0.08 -15.30 7.49
C ILE A 594 -0.77 -15.52 8.85
N LEU A 595 -0.28 -16.45 9.66
CA LEU A 595 -0.78 -16.69 11.01
C LEU A 595 -0.38 -15.56 11.95
N GLU A 596 0.87 -15.12 11.93
CA GLU A 596 1.33 -13.96 12.70
C GLU A 596 0.48 -12.72 12.39
N GLY A 597 0.24 -12.44 11.09
CA GLY A 597 -0.66 -11.37 10.65
C GLY A 597 -2.10 -11.55 11.11
N SER A 598 -2.56 -12.80 11.29
CA SER A 598 -3.91 -13.12 11.75
C SER A 598 -4.10 -12.85 13.25
N TYR A 599 -3.12 -13.21 14.07
CA TYR A 599 -3.15 -12.95 15.51
C TYR A 599 -2.85 -11.48 15.84
N LEU A 600 -1.92 -10.86 15.12
CA LEU A 600 -1.42 -9.51 15.40
C LEU A 600 -2.16 -8.41 14.63
N ARG A 601 -3.09 -8.75 13.74
CA ARG A 601 -3.78 -7.79 12.88
C ARG A 601 -2.80 -6.94 12.05
N CYS A 602 -2.58 -7.32 10.82
CA CYS A 602 -1.66 -6.65 9.91
C CYS A 602 -2.34 -5.51 9.15
N GLY A 603 -1.71 -4.32 9.12
CA GLY A 603 -2.10 -3.18 8.29
C GLY A 603 -1.05 -2.87 7.23
N LEU A 604 -1.47 -2.45 6.02
CA LEU A 604 -0.57 -2.10 4.92
C LEU A 604 -0.30 -0.59 4.89
N CYS A 605 0.96 -0.20 4.99
CA CYS A 605 1.44 1.17 4.81
C CYS A 605 1.81 1.37 3.33
N THR A 606 0.88 1.92 2.55
CA THR A 606 0.98 1.97 1.07
C THR A 606 1.95 3.01 0.53
N ASP A 607 2.50 3.85 1.35
CA ASP A 607 3.48 4.90 0.98
C ASP A 607 4.92 4.56 1.39
N VAL A 608 5.14 3.37 1.96
CA VAL A 608 6.47 2.81 2.24
C VAL A 608 6.70 1.59 1.36
N GLU A 609 7.84 1.56 0.66
CA GLU A 609 8.19 0.49 -0.26
C GLU A 609 9.53 -0.12 0.12
N LEU A 610 9.58 -1.45 0.16
CA LEU A 610 10.80 -2.25 0.26
C LEU A 610 11.08 -2.92 -1.08
N LEU A 611 12.35 -3.23 -1.33
CA LEU A 611 12.79 -3.88 -2.56
C LEU A 611 13.35 -5.27 -2.24
N ASP A 612 12.85 -6.28 -2.95
CA ASP A 612 13.27 -7.67 -2.82
C ASP A 612 13.97 -8.18 -4.06
N GLY A 613 14.83 -9.18 -3.88
CA GLY A 613 15.33 -10.00 -4.95
C GLY A 613 14.24 -10.91 -5.56
N CYS A 614 14.55 -11.52 -6.69
CA CYS A 614 13.69 -12.53 -7.32
C CYS A 614 14.51 -13.75 -7.80
N PRO A 615 13.89 -14.95 -7.85
CA PRO A 615 14.54 -16.12 -8.41
C PRO A 615 14.98 -15.87 -9.86
N SER A 616 16.21 -16.21 -10.18
CA SER A 616 16.78 -15.98 -11.51
C SER A 616 16.54 -17.14 -12.49
N SER A 617 15.94 -18.24 -12.06
CA SER A 617 15.66 -19.41 -12.86
C SER A 617 14.33 -20.05 -12.52
N MET A 618 13.76 -20.84 -13.44
CA MET A 618 12.52 -21.59 -13.23
C MET A 618 12.66 -22.63 -12.11
N ALA A 619 13.80 -23.29 -11.98
CA ALA A 619 14.04 -24.24 -10.89
C ALA A 619 13.99 -23.56 -9.52
N GLY A 620 14.66 -22.42 -9.37
CA GLY A 620 14.59 -21.63 -8.14
C GLY A 620 13.19 -21.10 -7.84
N PHE A 621 12.45 -20.68 -8.87
CA PHE A 621 11.06 -20.26 -8.73
C PHE A 621 10.16 -21.41 -8.26
N ASN A 622 10.26 -22.59 -8.90
CA ASN A 622 9.46 -23.78 -8.53
C ASN A 622 9.78 -24.27 -7.12
N SER A 623 11.05 -24.28 -6.72
CA SER A 623 11.47 -24.64 -5.35
C SER A 623 10.85 -23.70 -4.31
N ARG A 624 10.82 -22.40 -4.60
CA ARG A 624 10.19 -21.39 -3.76
C ARG A 624 8.66 -21.60 -3.68
N GLN A 625 7.99 -21.86 -4.82
CA GLN A 625 6.56 -22.14 -4.85
C GLN A 625 6.19 -23.40 -4.08
N ASN A 626 6.92 -24.49 -4.26
CA ASN A 626 6.70 -25.74 -3.53
C ASN A 626 6.74 -25.52 -2.02
N ARG A 627 7.76 -24.79 -1.51
CA ARG A 627 7.86 -24.46 -0.09
C ARG A 627 6.68 -23.63 0.42
N TRP A 628 6.20 -22.67 -0.38
CA TRP A 628 5.05 -21.83 0.00
C TRP A 628 3.76 -22.65 0.02
N ILE A 629 3.52 -23.45 -1.00
CA ILE A 629 2.33 -24.32 -1.11
C ILE A 629 2.28 -25.28 0.08
N ARG A 630 3.40 -25.95 0.39
CA ARG A 630 3.50 -26.83 1.56
C ARG A 630 3.14 -26.10 2.86
N GLY A 631 3.66 -24.90 3.06
CA GLY A 631 3.32 -24.09 4.23
C GLY A 631 1.84 -23.66 4.26
N ASP A 632 1.24 -23.31 3.12
CA ASP A 632 -0.17 -22.96 3.04
C ASP A 632 -1.07 -24.15 3.40
N PHE A 633 -0.73 -25.37 2.95
CA PHE A 633 -1.47 -26.58 3.31
C PHE A 633 -1.34 -26.95 4.79
N GLN A 634 -0.18 -26.74 5.41
CA GLN A 634 -0.02 -26.92 6.86
C GLN A 634 -0.93 -25.98 7.66
N ASN A 635 -1.24 -24.82 7.12
CA ASN A 635 -2.13 -23.82 7.75
C ASN A 635 -3.62 -24.16 7.63
N LEU A 636 -4.03 -25.22 6.89
CA LEU A 636 -5.43 -25.66 6.77
C LEU A 636 -6.10 -25.92 8.12
N LEU A 637 -5.35 -26.37 9.11
CA LEU A 637 -5.87 -26.62 10.46
C LEU A 637 -6.49 -25.37 11.10
N TRP A 638 -6.03 -24.16 10.72
CA TRP A 638 -6.60 -22.90 11.21
C TRP A 638 -7.95 -22.52 10.59
N LEU A 639 -8.43 -23.27 9.58
CA LEU A 639 -9.82 -23.14 9.10
C LEU A 639 -10.80 -23.75 10.11
N LEU A 640 -10.36 -24.71 10.91
CA LEU A 640 -11.18 -25.41 11.90
C LEU A 640 -11.51 -24.50 13.11
N PRO A 641 -12.60 -24.81 13.84
CA PRO A 641 -12.98 -24.05 15.04
C PRO A 641 -12.05 -24.30 16.25
N PHE A 642 -11.30 -25.39 16.23
CA PHE A 642 -10.35 -25.79 17.26
C PHE A 642 -9.01 -26.18 16.63
N ILE A 643 -7.92 -25.88 17.33
CA ILE A 643 -6.54 -26.21 16.97
C ILE A 643 -5.86 -26.94 18.12
N THR A 644 -4.84 -27.71 17.84
CA THR A 644 -4.02 -28.38 18.87
C THR A 644 -2.70 -27.64 19.04
N VAL A 645 -2.45 -27.11 20.21
CA VAL A 645 -1.22 -26.41 20.59
C VAL A 645 -0.64 -27.08 21.84
N GLY A 646 0.63 -27.50 21.81
CA GLY A 646 1.27 -28.15 22.96
C GLY A 646 0.62 -29.48 23.41
N GLY A 647 -0.20 -30.11 22.56
CA GLY A 647 -0.95 -31.31 22.89
C GLY A 647 -2.38 -31.04 23.39
N GLU A 648 -2.72 -29.82 23.71
CA GLU A 648 -4.05 -29.41 24.18
C GLU A 648 -4.90 -28.87 23.06
N ARG A 649 -6.22 -29.12 23.13
CA ARG A 649 -7.20 -28.62 22.15
C ARG A 649 -7.68 -27.24 22.59
N GLU A 650 -7.26 -26.22 21.85
CA GLU A 650 -7.64 -24.83 22.09
C GLU A 650 -8.66 -24.32 21.07
N LYS A 651 -9.49 -23.33 21.48
CA LYS A 651 -10.38 -22.62 20.56
C LYS A 651 -9.56 -21.77 19.59
N ASN A 652 -9.86 -21.88 18.30
CA ASN A 652 -9.26 -21.03 17.29
C ASN A 652 -9.90 -19.64 17.28
N ASN A 653 -9.18 -18.65 17.81
CA ASN A 653 -9.67 -17.29 18.03
C ASN A 653 -9.44 -16.33 16.85
N ILE A 654 -8.81 -16.77 15.74
CA ILE A 654 -8.58 -15.90 14.59
C ILE A 654 -9.91 -15.46 13.96
N PHE A 655 -9.95 -14.24 13.44
CA PHE A 655 -11.15 -13.70 12.80
C PHE A 655 -11.52 -14.51 11.55
N PHE A 656 -12.81 -14.58 11.24
CA PHE A 656 -13.31 -15.28 10.06
C PHE A 656 -12.69 -14.76 8.74
N LEU A 657 -12.43 -13.45 8.65
CA LEU A 657 -11.74 -12.86 7.52
C LEU A 657 -10.33 -13.46 7.30
N ASN A 658 -9.62 -13.79 8.36
CA ASN A 658 -8.29 -14.42 8.26
C ASN A 658 -8.39 -15.86 7.73
N LYS A 659 -9.49 -16.59 8.04
CA LYS A 659 -9.78 -17.89 7.45
C LYS A 659 -10.02 -17.79 5.94
N ILE A 660 -10.63 -16.68 5.48
CA ILE A 660 -10.77 -16.40 4.05
C ILE A 660 -9.41 -16.19 3.39
N PHE A 661 -8.47 -15.48 4.04
CA PHE A 661 -7.10 -15.32 3.52
C PHE A 661 -6.37 -16.65 3.37
N LEU A 662 -6.53 -17.55 4.34
CA LEU A 662 -5.99 -18.91 4.25
C LEU A 662 -6.61 -19.69 3.09
N SER A 663 -7.95 -19.64 2.94
CA SER A 663 -8.65 -20.29 1.82
C SER A 663 -8.21 -19.72 0.45
N ASP A 664 -7.98 -18.42 0.35
CA ASP A 664 -7.49 -17.77 -0.87
C ASP A 664 -6.09 -18.28 -1.27
N ASN A 665 -5.20 -18.51 -0.30
CA ASN A 665 -3.89 -19.08 -0.57
C ASN A 665 -4.00 -20.51 -1.12
N ILE A 666 -4.86 -21.35 -0.51
CA ILE A 666 -5.09 -22.72 -0.98
C ILE A 666 -5.69 -22.73 -2.39
N THR A 667 -6.71 -21.89 -2.65
CA THR A 667 -7.32 -21.78 -3.98
C THR A 667 -6.28 -21.44 -5.04
N ARG A 668 -5.41 -20.46 -4.75
CA ARG A 668 -4.32 -20.06 -5.65
C ARG A 668 -3.28 -21.18 -5.83
N ALA A 669 -2.94 -21.91 -4.75
CA ALA A 669 -2.00 -23.01 -4.79
C ALA A 669 -2.50 -24.18 -5.66
N LEU A 670 -3.81 -24.44 -5.62
CA LEU A 670 -4.44 -25.51 -6.40
C LEU A 670 -4.77 -25.12 -7.85
N ASN A 671 -4.78 -23.82 -8.18
CA ASN A 671 -5.20 -23.36 -9.51
C ASN A 671 -4.45 -24.01 -10.68
N PRO A 672 -3.11 -24.17 -10.70
CA PRO A 672 -2.42 -24.84 -11.81
C PRO A 672 -2.87 -26.29 -12.00
N PHE A 673 -3.06 -27.02 -10.90
CA PHE A 673 -3.52 -28.41 -10.93
C PHE A 673 -4.94 -28.50 -11.47
N THR A 674 -5.86 -27.69 -10.94
CA THR A 674 -7.28 -27.72 -11.36
C THR A 674 -7.46 -27.25 -12.80
N CYS A 675 -6.68 -26.28 -13.27
CA CYS A 675 -6.67 -25.87 -14.67
C CYS A 675 -6.19 -27.00 -15.59
N LEU A 676 -5.10 -27.70 -15.25
CA LEU A 676 -4.61 -28.85 -16.00
C LEU A 676 -5.64 -29.97 -16.02
N ALA A 677 -6.22 -30.30 -14.85
CA ALA A 677 -7.28 -31.32 -14.75
C ALA A 677 -8.51 -30.94 -15.61
N THR A 678 -8.91 -29.67 -15.63
CA THR A 678 -10.02 -29.17 -16.47
C THR A 678 -9.70 -29.35 -17.97
N ILE A 679 -8.47 -29.09 -18.39
CA ILE A 679 -8.02 -29.30 -19.79
C ILE A 679 -8.06 -30.79 -20.13
N ILE A 680 -7.57 -31.66 -19.28
CA ILE A 680 -7.59 -33.11 -19.49
C ILE A 680 -9.04 -33.63 -19.54
N LEU A 681 -9.87 -33.22 -18.59
CA LEU A 681 -11.29 -33.60 -18.53
C LEU A 681 -12.08 -33.16 -19.76
N SER A 682 -11.66 -32.06 -20.43
CA SER A 682 -12.33 -31.59 -21.63
C SER A 682 -12.43 -32.64 -22.76
N ALA A 683 -11.50 -33.61 -22.78
CA ALA A 683 -11.53 -34.71 -23.75
C ALA A 683 -12.63 -35.77 -23.49
N PHE A 684 -13.21 -35.79 -22.26
CA PHE A 684 -14.13 -36.83 -21.82
C PHE A 684 -15.53 -36.32 -21.47
N VAL A 685 -15.79 -35.03 -21.66
CA VAL A 685 -17.05 -34.36 -21.23
C VAL A 685 -17.75 -33.66 -22.36
N PRO A 686 -19.08 -33.43 -22.29
CA PRO A 686 -19.80 -32.58 -23.22
C PRO A 686 -19.22 -31.15 -23.24
N LEU A 687 -19.26 -30.49 -24.39
CA LEU A 687 -18.72 -29.13 -24.59
C LEU A 687 -17.18 -29.02 -24.37
N PRO A 688 -16.37 -29.84 -25.01
CA PRO A 688 -14.92 -29.94 -24.76
C PRO A 688 -14.21 -28.58 -24.92
N TYR A 689 -14.56 -27.79 -25.91
CA TYR A 689 -13.97 -26.46 -26.14
C TYR A 689 -14.20 -25.49 -24.99
N MET A 690 -15.35 -25.57 -24.31
CA MET A 690 -15.64 -24.72 -23.16
C MET A 690 -14.73 -25.05 -21.98
N TYR A 691 -14.59 -26.33 -21.62
CA TYR A 691 -13.73 -26.75 -20.52
C TYR A 691 -12.26 -26.51 -20.84
N PHE A 692 -11.82 -26.78 -22.06
CA PHE A 692 -10.47 -26.44 -22.52
C PHE A 692 -10.19 -24.94 -22.37
N ALA A 693 -11.10 -24.10 -22.87
CA ALA A 693 -10.97 -22.66 -22.76
C ALA A 693 -10.94 -22.18 -21.28
N LEU A 694 -11.78 -22.75 -20.40
CA LEU A 694 -11.77 -22.44 -18.99
C LEU A 694 -10.42 -22.74 -18.32
N GLY A 695 -9.83 -23.90 -18.62
CA GLY A 695 -8.53 -24.27 -18.10
C GLY A 695 -7.43 -23.28 -18.53
N ILE A 696 -7.38 -22.93 -19.82
CA ILE A 696 -6.41 -21.97 -20.37
C ILE A 696 -6.62 -20.56 -19.78
N LEU A 697 -7.88 -20.09 -19.74
CA LEU A 697 -8.20 -18.76 -19.23
C LEU A 697 -7.97 -18.65 -17.72
N GLY A 698 -8.15 -19.72 -16.96
CA GLY A 698 -7.86 -19.78 -15.52
C GLY A 698 -6.38 -19.53 -15.22
N VAL A 699 -5.48 -20.05 -16.07
CA VAL A 699 -4.02 -19.81 -15.97
C VAL A 699 -3.67 -18.36 -16.31
N ALA A 700 -4.26 -17.80 -17.37
CA ALA A 700 -3.93 -16.49 -17.91
C ALA A 700 -4.81 -15.35 -17.37
N SER A 701 -5.62 -15.61 -16.36
CA SER A 701 -6.71 -14.71 -15.89
C SER A 701 -6.24 -13.29 -15.56
N LYS A 702 -5.15 -13.15 -14.82
CA LYS A 702 -4.59 -11.86 -14.40
C LYS A 702 -4.05 -11.08 -15.60
N GLU A 703 -3.30 -11.74 -16.44
CA GLU A 703 -2.69 -11.15 -17.64
C GLU A 703 -3.77 -10.74 -18.64
N LEU A 704 -4.78 -11.57 -18.84
CA LEU A 704 -5.95 -11.28 -19.68
C LEU A 704 -6.69 -10.04 -19.17
N PHE A 705 -6.95 -9.96 -17.87
CA PHE A 705 -7.61 -8.80 -17.28
C PHE A 705 -6.79 -7.52 -17.48
N GLU A 706 -5.48 -7.53 -17.23
CA GLU A 706 -4.62 -6.37 -17.43
C GLU A 706 -4.52 -5.98 -18.91
N PHE A 707 -4.54 -6.95 -19.82
CA PHE A 707 -4.60 -6.72 -21.27
C PHE A 707 -5.91 -6.03 -21.67
N LEU A 708 -7.06 -6.57 -21.27
CA LEU A 708 -8.37 -5.97 -21.52
C LEU A 708 -8.48 -4.56 -20.92
N LYS A 709 -8.00 -4.38 -19.72
CA LYS A 709 -7.94 -3.08 -19.06
C LYS A 709 -7.07 -2.08 -19.82
N ALA A 710 -5.93 -2.49 -20.36
CA ALA A 710 -5.06 -1.64 -21.17
C ALA A 710 -5.74 -1.20 -22.46
N ILE A 711 -6.52 -2.07 -23.11
CA ILE A 711 -7.33 -1.75 -24.30
C ILE A 711 -8.47 -0.81 -23.95
N LEU A 712 -9.29 -1.14 -22.95
CA LEU A 712 -10.50 -0.39 -22.59
C LEU A 712 -10.20 1.00 -21.98
N THR A 713 -9.13 1.11 -21.21
CA THR A 713 -8.68 2.40 -20.66
C THR A 713 -7.85 3.18 -21.65
N GLY A 714 -7.74 2.68 -22.88
CA GLY A 714 -6.84 3.04 -23.94
C GLY A 714 -6.56 4.50 -24.10
N SER A 715 -5.40 4.86 -23.68
CA SER A 715 -4.80 6.16 -23.88
C SER A 715 -4.29 6.35 -25.32
N PHE A 716 -4.91 5.73 -26.32
CA PHE A 716 -4.65 5.99 -27.73
C PHE A 716 -4.98 7.44 -28.12
N SER A 717 -5.53 8.22 -27.19
CA SER A 717 -5.75 9.65 -27.36
C SER A 717 -4.56 10.53 -27.02
N SER A 718 -3.44 9.99 -26.55
CA SER A 718 -2.23 10.76 -26.26
C SER A 718 -1.54 11.23 -27.55
N LEU A 719 -1.04 12.47 -27.57
CA LEU A 719 -0.24 13.02 -28.68
C LEU A 719 1.18 12.42 -28.75
N SER A 720 1.61 11.69 -27.74
CA SER A 720 2.97 11.15 -27.65
C SER A 720 3.11 9.76 -28.25
N GLN A 721 3.86 9.64 -29.36
CA GLN A 721 4.23 8.34 -29.94
C GLN A 721 4.99 7.44 -28.96
N LYS A 722 5.87 8.01 -28.11
CA LYS A 722 6.61 7.26 -27.08
C LYS A 722 5.66 6.60 -26.06
N TYR A 723 4.50 7.20 -25.80
CA TYR A 723 3.49 6.60 -24.93
C TYR A 723 2.85 5.37 -25.58
N HIS A 724 2.51 5.43 -26.87
CA HIS A 724 1.95 4.29 -27.59
C HIS A 724 2.93 3.12 -27.67
N CYS A 725 4.21 3.37 -27.91
CA CYS A 725 5.25 2.33 -27.88
C CYS A 725 5.34 1.64 -26.50
N ARG A 726 5.22 2.41 -25.40
CA ARG A 726 5.22 1.83 -24.03
C ARG A 726 3.98 0.97 -23.75
N VAL A 727 2.81 1.34 -24.25
CA VAL A 727 1.58 0.54 -24.12
C VAL A 727 1.71 -0.75 -24.91
N LEU A 728 2.19 -0.69 -26.14
CA LEU A 728 2.44 -1.88 -26.99
C LEU A 728 3.47 -2.82 -26.35
N THR A 729 4.57 -2.29 -25.84
CA THR A 729 5.58 -3.09 -25.12
C THR A 729 4.97 -3.78 -23.90
N LYS A 730 4.16 -3.06 -23.11
CA LYS A 730 3.48 -3.64 -21.93
C LYS A 730 2.52 -4.77 -22.34
N THR A 731 1.72 -4.59 -23.38
CA THR A 731 0.79 -5.62 -23.87
C THR A 731 1.51 -6.84 -24.42
N SER A 732 2.62 -6.67 -25.13
CA SER A 732 3.45 -7.77 -25.61
C SER A 732 4.02 -8.61 -24.45
N TYR A 733 4.46 -7.97 -23.37
CA TYR A 733 4.91 -8.70 -22.17
C TYR A 733 3.78 -9.48 -21.50
N LEU A 734 2.56 -8.96 -21.46
CA LEU A 734 1.43 -9.68 -20.88
C LEU A 734 1.08 -10.93 -21.70
N ILE A 735 1.10 -10.83 -23.02
CA ILE A 735 0.89 -11.97 -23.92
C ILE A 735 1.99 -13.02 -23.71
N LEU A 736 3.26 -12.59 -23.69
CA LEU A 736 4.39 -13.50 -23.48
C LEU A 736 4.31 -14.20 -22.11
N LYS A 737 3.90 -13.50 -21.07
CA LYS A 737 3.73 -14.06 -19.73
C LYS A 737 2.56 -15.06 -19.67
N SER A 738 1.44 -14.78 -20.36
CA SER A 738 0.33 -15.73 -20.48
C SER A 738 0.78 -17.00 -21.20
N PHE A 739 1.49 -16.86 -22.32
CA PHE A 739 2.04 -17.99 -23.05
C PHE A 739 3.01 -18.82 -22.22
N PHE A 740 3.90 -18.16 -21.49
CA PHE A 740 4.84 -18.82 -20.57
C PHE A 740 4.10 -19.57 -19.45
N GLY A 741 3.05 -18.99 -18.87
CA GLY A 741 2.20 -19.65 -17.86
C GLY A 741 1.52 -20.92 -18.40
N ILE A 742 1.02 -20.87 -19.64
CA ILE A 742 0.40 -22.02 -20.31
C ILE A 742 1.44 -23.12 -20.59
N THR A 743 2.58 -22.79 -21.16
CA THR A 743 3.65 -23.75 -21.51
C THR A 743 4.25 -24.42 -20.26
N THR A 744 4.27 -23.75 -19.13
CA THR A 744 4.79 -24.29 -17.85
C THR A 744 3.69 -24.90 -16.97
N LEU A 745 2.45 -25.02 -17.46
CA LEU A 745 1.30 -25.48 -16.67
C LEU A 745 1.51 -26.86 -16.05
N VAL A 746 2.02 -27.82 -16.82
CA VAL A 746 2.29 -29.20 -16.32
C VAL A 746 3.29 -29.16 -15.15
N THR A 747 4.38 -28.42 -15.30
CA THR A 747 5.39 -28.27 -14.24
C THR A 747 4.79 -27.57 -13.00
N SER A 748 3.99 -26.53 -13.21
CA SER A 748 3.35 -25.80 -12.11
C SER A 748 2.32 -26.65 -11.39
N ALA A 749 1.57 -27.48 -12.11
CA ALA A 749 0.64 -28.44 -11.53
C ALA A 749 1.36 -29.53 -10.70
N ALA A 750 2.47 -30.05 -11.21
CA ALA A 750 3.31 -31.00 -10.46
C ALA A 750 3.87 -30.37 -9.17
N VAL A 751 4.29 -29.12 -9.21
CA VAL A 751 4.74 -28.36 -8.03
C VAL A 751 3.58 -28.17 -7.03
N SER A 752 2.36 -27.90 -7.52
CA SER A 752 1.17 -27.77 -6.67
C SER A 752 0.86 -29.06 -5.92
N VAL A 753 0.85 -30.20 -6.62
CA VAL A 753 0.60 -31.53 -6.02
C VAL A 753 1.72 -31.91 -5.05
N SER A 754 2.98 -31.80 -5.47
CA SER A 754 4.14 -32.10 -4.63
C SER A 754 4.13 -31.26 -3.34
N GLY A 755 3.83 -29.98 -3.43
CA GLY A 755 3.75 -29.10 -2.25
C GLY A 755 2.55 -29.40 -1.34
N ALA A 756 1.43 -29.88 -1.89
CA ALA A 756 0.24 -30.24 -1.13
C ALA A 756 0.40 -31.57 -0.37
N VAL A 757 1.14 -32.54 -0.95
CA VAL A 757 1.32 -33.88 -0.39
C VAL A 757 2.50 -33.96 0.58
N SER A 758 3.56 -33.18 0.35
CA SER A 758 4.74 -33.13 1.22
C SER A 758 4.53 -32.31 2.51
#